data_bae69c2c3619d120c9148a927bb1c12f
#
_entry.id   bae69c2c3619d120c9148a927bb1c12f
#
_cell.length_a   1.000
_cell.length_b   1.000
_cell.length_c   1.000
_cell.angle_alpha   90.00
_cell.angle_beta   90.00
_cell.angle_gamma   90.00
#
_symmetry.space_group_name_H-M   'P 1'
#
loop_
_entity.id
_entity.type
_entity.pdbx_description
1 polymer ?
#
loop_
_entity_poly.entity_id
_entity_poly.type
_entity_poly.pdbx_seq_one_letter_code
_entity_poly.pdbx_strand_id
1 'polypeptide(L)'
;MTPDVTPTPPAIADYALLRLIGRGSYGDVWLAQGVTGVHRAVKIVWRARFTDAQPYEREFKGLREFARVSLEESRQLALLHVGRGEDFFYYVMELADDAATGREVEPARYVPHTLRETLARRGRLPASEVLALAIDLARALAGLHTRGLVHRDIKPSNVIFVGGVPKLADIGLVATASAELTFVGTEGYVPPEGPGAPSADVFSLGKLLYELSTGLDRKDYPRLPADFHTFTDRKALLELNEVLIRACEPVATRRHTDASVLLEELLLLQAGKSVRRLRAAERHLGRALRVAAALAVIAAVAGTGAWIAQRRAAEEMRLREKAETERDTIARKSVYSATLARAQRALETEESGLARRLLQTLIPKQGDSDLRNFEWRVMWREAQGDPALVAHAGEIIKRIALSPDERLVAGQVGDGRTVIWDAATLKELRTIPGTRLIGGFSADGQWLVGTNRSQALQRWRLATGEADDRAAPGFNFPAMPLEGNRVLGLINDQSARAVGIRVWNFSLGREEDSLPIAVPDPGNWQFMPYPAATVDGTRCAIAIRNPRALEAGWRLQVYDVAARRLLHEPTPAVRTTALGLSTDGQKLAVAAADAGTVQLHDLSRNAMRWEHPARMTFIQTLRFSRDGTRLLVGGEGSVLRMLDANDGQQLAEFRGHDVGVADVCWGQDGRTFFSADTGGNLRRWDARPPTSRSATLRTGYWTEKWIDMNQTRSVCVSADGQWFAAPETKNILRLTHVSGESSERRIEGSFPLGFTADNTRLSVLTMEGILKEFNLGQEGKVVRETPLLTPADAPLNFAALSADRETLVASAQSGKLWTWHFPGGKLIVETDLKRASVWSALSPSGKLVALAARDNVVRVLATATGVAVGESAGGGSRRGIFSGAFSPDERQLAVCTENGLVEIRALPSFEITQQLRTDSTTLYSLQFSPDGTRLYCGGSNGTVQVYATDDWRLIVTLRSPPSAQYRDTTVLTMGINARGTALLGYRADGTIRIWNSPTAD
;
A
#
# COMPACT_ATOMS: atom_id res chain seq x y z
N MET A 1 45.61 27.32 23.02
CA MET A 1 45.41 28.74 22.67
C MET A 1 46.70 29.28 22.17
N THR A 2 46.94 29.23 20.87
CA THR A 2 48.05 29.95 20.21
C THR A 2 47.59 31.38 19.91
N PRO A 3 48.40 32.40 20.00
CA PRO A 3 47.97 33.77 19.81
C PRO A 3 47.54 34.00 18.36
N ASP A 4 46.45 34.73 18.22
CA ASP A 4 45.80 35.18 17.00
C ASP A 4 46.70 36.15 16.25
N VAL A 5 47.63 35.63 15.48
CA VAL A 5 48.46 36.43 14.54
C VAL A 5 47.52 36.74 13.36
N THR A 6 47.01 37.94 13.29
CA THR A 6 46.34 38.48 12.11
C THR A 6 47.32 38.34 10.95
N PRO A 7 47.09 37.50 9.94
CA PRO A 7 48.02 37.40 8.83
C PRO A 7 48.07 38.73 8.12
N THR A 8 49.29 39.23 7.86
CA THR A 8 49.51 40.43 7.04
C THR A 8 48.78 40.22 5.69
N PRO A 9 47.85 41.12 5.32
CA PRO A 9 47.10 40.94 4.10
C PRO A 9 48.08 40.88 2.90
N PRO A 10 47.92 39.90 2.00
CA PRO A 10 48.76 39.83 0.82
C PRO A 10 48.49 41.03 -0.09
N ALA A 11 49.49 41.48 -0.83
CA ALA A 11 49.31 42.50 -1.83
C ALA A 11 48.51 41.94 -3.01
N ILE A 12 47.38 42.56 -3.35
CA ILE A 12 46.53 42.21 -4.47
C ILE A 12 46.61 43.37 -5.47
N ALA A 13 46.95 43.06 -6.72
CA ALA A 13 47.01 44.08 -7.77
C ALA A 13 45.67 44.82 -7.91
N ASP A 14 45.71 46.13 -8.00
CA ASP A 14 44.54 47.02 -8.20
C ASP A 14 43.55 47.10 -7.02
N TYR A 15 43.79 46.44 -5.88
CA TYR A 15 42.93 46.48 -4.70
C TYR A 15 43.71 46.68 -3.38
N ALA A 16 43.37 47.74 -2.68
CA ALA A 16 43.81 47.97 -1.30
C ALA A 16 42.92 47.24 -0.33
N LEU A 17 43.44 46.26 0.40
CA LEU A 17 42.69 45.53 1.44
C LEU A 17 42.58 46.42 2.68
N LEU A 18 41.33 46.79 3.05
CA LEU A 18 41.08 47.75 4.13
C LEU A 18 40.82 47.04 5.46
N ARG A 19 39.97 46.03 5.49
CA ARG A 19 39.56 45.33 6.71
C ARG A 19 39.09 43.92 6.43
N LEU A 20 39.38 43.01 7.34
CA LEU A 20 38.84 41.69 7.37
C LEU A 20 37.36 41.76 7.75
N ILE A 21 36.45 41.27 6.92
CA ILE A 21 35.00 41.30 7.11
C ILE A 21 34.36 39.94 7.27
N GLY A 22 35.13 38.86 7.03
CA GLY A 22 34.65 37.49 7.24
C GLY A 22 35.79 36.49 7.27
N ARG A 23 35.66 35.45 8.09
CA ARG A 23 36.54 34.28 8.10
C ARG A 23 35.74 33.04 7.81
N GLY A 24 36.14 32.26 6.81
CA GLY A 24 35.58 30.97 6.46
C GLY A 24 36.58 29.84 6.63
N SER A 25 36.13 28.61 6.50
CA SER A 25 36.96 27.41 6.65
C SER A 25 38.17 27.40 5.71
N TYR A 26 38.00 27.91 4.52
CA TYR A 26 39.02 27.84 3.47
C TYR A 26 39.66 29.20 3.12
N GLY A 27 39.11 30.33 3.56
CA GLY A 27 39.62 31.64 3.21
C GLY A 27 39.07 32.79 4.02
N ASP A 28 39.67 33.94 3.85
CA ASP A 28 39.32 35.17 4.55
C ASP A 28 38.73 36.17 3.55
N VAL A 29 37.64 36.84 3.93
CA VAL A 29 36.97 37.86 3.13
C VAL A 29 37.35 39.24 3.64
N TRP A 30 37.91 40.07 2.76
CA TRP A 30 38.34 41.41 3.06
C TRP A 30 37.46 42.44 2.36
N LEU A 31 37.16 43.50 3.06
CA LEU A 31 36.74 44.78 2.45
C LEU A 31 37.95 45.38 1.76
N ALA A 32 37.80 45.66 0.46
CA ALA A 32 38.87 46.25 -0.34
C ALA A 32 38.35 47.46 -1.11
N GLN A 33 39.26 48.35 -1.46
CA GLN A 33 38.99 49.47 -2.35
C GLN A 33 39.79 49.30 -3.65
N GLY A 34 39.10 49.32 -4.75
CA GLY A 34 39.72 49.28 -6.07
C GLY A 34 40.31 50.65 -6.46
N VAL A 35 41.16 50.71 -7.49
CA VAL A 35 41.80 51.94 -8.03
C VAL A 35 40.78 53.01 -8.40
N THR A 36 39.53 52.64 -8.70
CA THR A 36 38.45 53.58 -9.01
C THR A 36 37.73 54.14 -7.76
N GLY A 37 38.22 53.81 -6.55
CA GLY A 37 37.61 54.18 -5.29
C GLY A 37 36.42 53.36 -4.86
N VAL A 38 35.96 52.41 -5.68
CA VAL A 38 34.77 51.57 -5.40
C VAL A 38 35.14 50.45 -4.42
N HIS A 39 34.32 50.28 -3.39
CA HIS A 39 34.49 49.18 -2.44
C HIS A 39 34.06 47.84 -3.04
N ARG A 40 34.82 46.78 -2.73
CA ARG A 40 34.58 45.42 -3.17
C ARG A 40 34.84 44.43 -2.02
N ALA A 41 34.34 43.23 -2.12
CA ALA A 41 34.73 42.12 -1.28
C ALA A 41 35.83 41.29 -2.00
N VAL A 42 36.90 40.99 -1.32
CA VAL A 42 37.98 40.13 -1.82
C VAL A 42 38.10 38.92 -0.90
N LYS A 43 37.83 37.76 -1.44
CA LYS A 43 38.06 36.50 -0.70
C LYS A 43 39.39 35.90 -1.11
N ILE A 44 40.23 35.64 -0.12
CA ILE A 44 41.53 35.04 -0.27
C ILE A 44 41.46 33.62 0.27
N VAL A 45 41.77 32.65 -0.56
CA VAL A 45 41.77 31.22 -0.24
C VAL A 45 43.22 30.75 -0.15
N TRP A 46 43.57 30.32 1.03
CA TRP A 46 44.96 29.95 1.34
C TRP A 46 45.20 28.47 1.08
N ARG A 47 46.23 28.11 0.34
CA ARG A 47 46.62 26.73 0.09
C ARG A 47 46.92 25.96 1.37
N ALA A 48 47.53 26.61 2.37
CA ALA A 48 47.88 26.03 3.67
C ALA A 48 46.66 25.57 4.50
N ARG A 49 45.44 25.98 4.14
CA ARG A 49 44.19 25.55 4.81
C ARG A 49 43.62 24.24 4.25
N PHE A 50 44.24 23.66 3.22
CA PHE A 50 43.87 22.40 2.64
C PHE A 50 44.91 21.34 2.97
N THR A 51 44.45 20.19 3.43
CA THR A 51 45.33 19.04 3.74
C THR A 51 45.88 18.37 2.47
N ASP A 52 45.19 18.55 1.32
CA ASP A 52 45.56 18.03 0.02
C ASP A 52 45.46 19.11 -1.06
N ALA A 53 46.25 19.00 -2.11
CA ALA A 53 46.26 19.94 -3.24
C ALA A 53 45.00 19.79 -4.12
N GLN A 54 44.39 18.60 -4.21
CA GLN A 54 43.25 18.33 -5.08
C GLN A 54 42.01 19.18 -4.75
N PRO A 55 41.54 19.29 -3.49
CA PRO A 55 40.41 20.15 -3.15
C PRO A 55 40.68 21.63 -3.47
N TYR A 56 41.86 22.12 -3.25
CA TYR A 56 42.27 23.51 -3.55
C TYR A 56 42.17 23.82 -5.06
N GLU A 57 42.71 22.94 -5.91
CA GLU A 57 42.65 23.12 -7.36
C GLU A 57 41.22 22.94 -7.90
N ARG A 58 40.41 22.07 -7.29
CA ARG A 58 39.00 21.91 -7.61
C ARG A 58 38.19 23.17 -7.32
N GLU A 59 38.42 23.81 -6.17
CA GLU A 59 37.75 25.05 -5.81
C GLU A 59 38.11 26.17 -6.79
N PHE A 60 39.39 26.29 -7.17
CA PHE A 60 39.84 27.25 -8.15
C PHE A 60 39.22 27.02 -9.54
N LYS A 61 39.11 25.73 -9.96
CA LYS A 61 38.46 25.35 -11.23
C LYS A 61 36.98 25.70 -11.22
N GLY A 62 36.28 25.36 -10.14
CA GLY A 62 34.85 25.68 -9.97
C GLY A 62 34.56 27.17 -10.02
N LEU A 63 35.41 27.99 -9.41
CA LEU A 63 35.33 29.43 -9.45
C LEU A 63 35.50 29.99 -10.88
N ARG A 64 36.39 29.43 -11.67
CA ARG A 64 36.58 29.86 -13.08
C ARG A 64 35.37 29.51 -13.96
N GLU A 65 34.75 28.37 -13.70
CA GLU A 65 33.51 27.98 -14.39
C GLU A 65 32.34 28.89 -13.96
N PHE A 66 32.22 29.19 -12.70
CA PHE A 66 31.23 30.10 -12.17
C PHE A 66 31.42 31.54 -12.62
N ALA A 67 32.65 32.03 -12.72
CA ALA A 67 32.92 33.41 -13.15
C ALA A 67 32.33 33.73 -14.51
N ARG A 68 32.27 32.74 -15.42
CA ARG A 68 31.63 32.90 -16.73
C ARG A 68 30.11 33.06 -16.64
N VAL A 69 29.52 32.43 -15.65
CA VAL A 69 28.05 32.43 -15.45
C VAL A 69 27.60 33.64 -14.63
N SER A 70 28.41 34.10 -13.70
CA SER A 70 28.06 35.14 -12.71
C SER A 70 27.83 36.54 -13.31
N LEU A 71 28.38 36.81 -14.47
CA LEU A 71 28.24 38.11 -15.16
C LEU A 71 27.02 38.16 -16.07
N GLU A 72 26.47 36.99 -16.44
CA GLU A 72 25.28 36.89 -17.34
C GLU A 72 23.97 36.99 -16.56
N GLU A 73 24.00 36.72 -15.26
CA GLU A 73 22.78 36.63 -14.46
C GLU A 73 22.83 37.64 -13.29
N SER A 74 21.99 38.65 -13.33
CA SER A 74 21.92 39.73 -12.33
C SER A 74 21.60 39.27 -10.89
N ARG A 75 21.07 38.04 -10.71
CA ARG A 75 20.76 37.42 -9.38
C ARG A 75 21.90 36.59 -8.83
N GLN A 76 22.92 36.31 -9.59
CA GLN A 76 24.15 35.69 -9.07
C GLN A 76 25.08 36.75 -8.46
N LEU A 77 25.89 36.34 -7.52
CA LEU A 77 26.96 37.21 -7.04
C LEU A 77 28.00 37.38 -8.15
N ALA A 78 28.21 38.60 -8.63
CA ALA A 78 29.13 38.84 -9.72
C ALA A 78 30.59 38.69 -9.25
N LEU A 79 31.30 37.79 -9.90
CA LEU A 79 32.76 37.68 -9.78
C LEU A 79 33.40 38.63 -10.79
N LEU A 80 34.08 39.64 -10.25
CA LEU A 80 34.67 40.73 -11.04
C LEU A 80 36.05 40.37 -11.53
N HIS A 81 36.82 39.62 -10.68
CA HIS A 81 38.18 39.23 -11.01
C HIS A 81 38.53 37.94 -10.23
N VAL A 82 39.31 37.05 -10.84
CA VAL A 82 39.89 35.86 -10.20
C VAL A 82 41.41 35.86 -10.49
N GLY A 83 42.18 35.84 -9.44
CA GLY A 83 43.66 35.87 -9.54
C GLY A 83 44.32 34.78 -8.69
N ARG A 84 45.59 34.51 -8.96
CA ARG A 84 46.38 33.52 -8.23
C ARG A 84 47.71 34.14 -7.79
N GLY A 85 48.04 33.99 -6.51
CA GLY A 85 49.37 34.27 -5.95
C GLY A 85 50.17 32.98 -5.78
N GLU A 86 51.32 33.02 -5.12
CA GLU A 86 52.20 31.86 -4.89
C GLU A 86 51.54 30.81 -4.00
N ASP A 87 50.96 31.21 -2.85
CA ASP A 87 50.39 30.33 -1.85
C ASP A 87 48.86 30.51 -1.65
N PHE A 88 48.21 31.27 -2.50
CA PHE A 88 46.81 31.55 -2.43
C PHE A 88 46.20 31.82 -3.82
N PHE A 89 44.91 31.67 -3.96
CA PHE A 89 44.13 32.36 -5.00
C PHE A 89 43.15 33.32 -4.35
N TYR A 90 42.71 34.28 -5.11
CA TYR A 90 41.73 35.25 -4.65
C TYR A 90 40.70 35.54 -5.73
N TYR A 91 39.57 36.01 -5.29
CA TYR A 91 38.57 36.53 -6.19
C TYR A 91 37.92 37.79 -5.62
N VAL A 92 37.66 38.69 -6.52
CA VAL A 92 36.99 39.98 -6.26
C VAL A 92 35.55 39.85 -6.65
N MET A 93 34.68 40.25 -5.76
CA MET A 93 33.22 40.12 -5.95
C MET A 93 32.51 41.38 -5.51
N GLU A 94 31.25 41.51 -5.89
CA GLU A 94 30.39 42.56 -5.38
C GLU A 94 30.41 42.58 -3.86
N LEU A 95 30.35 43.80 -3.31
CA LEU A 95 30.27 44.02 -1.87
C LEU A 95 28.82 43.92 -1.43
N ALA A 96 28.53 43.23 -0.34
CA ALA A 96 27.23 43.24 0.29
C ALA A 96 26.86 44.65 0.77
N ASP A 97 25.57 44.95 0.85
CA ASP A 97 25.10 46.16 1.50
C ASP A 97 25.55 46.15 2.99
N ASP A 98 25.73 47.31 3.58
CA ASP A 98 25.96 47.42 5.02
C ASP A 98 24.64 47.11 5.78
N ALA A 99 24.71 46.35 6.87
CA ALA A 99 23.56 45.94 7.67
C ALA A 99 22.82 47.10 8.33
N ALA A 100 23.48 48.29 8.53
CA ALA A 100 22.90 49.46 9.14
C ALA A 100 22.59 50.55 8.13
N THR A 101 23.46 50.81 7.16
CA THR A 101 23.43 51.96 6.25
C THR A 101 23.05 51.61 4.82
N GLY A 102 22.91 50.32 4.50
CA GLY A 102 22.58 49.86 3.18
C GLY A 102 23.75 49.99 2.20
N ARG A 103 23.62 50.85 1.16
CA ARG A 103 24.65 51.02 0.13
C ARG A 103 25.81 51.93 0.53
N GLU A 104 25.66 52.70 1.57
CA GLU A 104 26.72 53.56 2.08
C GLU A 104 27.68 52.74 2.93
N VAL A 105 28.92 52.64 2.54
CA VAL A 105 29.94 51.82 3.17
C VAL A 105 30.92 52.71 3.91
N GLU A 106 30.88 52.68 5.23
CA GLU A 106 31.91 53.26 6.12
C GLU A 106 32.89 52.11 6.48
N PRO A 107 34.12 52.10 5.95
CA PRO A 107 35.04 50.95 6.11
C PRO A 107 35.29 50.54 7.56
N ALA A 108 35.31 51.53 8.49
CA ALA A 108 35.58 51.26 9.89
C ALA A 108 34.44 50.49 10.60
N ARG A 109 33.18 50.67 10.17
CA ARG A 109 31.99 50.12 10.82
C ARG A 109 31.24 49.13 9.98
N TYR A 110 31.62 48.94 8.73
CA TYR A 110 30.92 48.10 7.79
C TYR A 110 30.66 46.69 8.31
N VAL A 111 29.42 46.25 8.27
CA VAL A 111 28.99 44.89 8.60
C VAL A 111 28.17 44.37 7.38
N PRO A 112 28.59 43.28 6.75
CA PRO A 112 27.86 42.77 5.58
C PRO A 112 26.42 42.37 5.93
N HIS A 113 25.46 42.87 5.20
CA HIS A 113 24.06 42.52 5.35
C HIS A 113 23.84 41.11 4.82
N THR A 114 23.65 40.17 5.73
CA THR A 114 23.36 38.76 5.44
C THR A 114 21.93 38.40 5.86
N LEU A 115 21.42 37.34 5.30
CA LEU A 115 20.11 36.82 5.69
C LEU A 115 20.11 36.28 7.13
N ARG A 116 21.28 35.84 7.61
CA ARG A 116 21.49 35.44 9.00
C ARG A 116 21.29 36.63 9.96
N GLU A 117 21.83 37.78 9.57
CA GLU A 117 21.68 39.02 10.34
C GLU A 117 20.25 39.49 10.35
N THR A 118 19.56 39.38 9.22
CA THR A 118 18.11 39.67 9.11
C THR A 118 17.30 38.78 10.03
N LEU A 119 17.57 37.45 10.02
CA LEU A 119 16.89 36.48 10.88
C LEU A 119 17.17 36.74 12.37
N ALA A 120 18.40 37.02 12.74
CA ALA A 120 18.78 37.31 14.14
C ALA A 120 18.06 38.55 14.70
N ARG A 121 17.83 39.56 13.83
CA ARG A 121 17.12 40.78 14.26
C ARG A 121 15.61 40.66 14.31
N ARG A 122 15.02 39.88 13.41
CA ARG A 122 13.57 39.83 13.21
C ARG A 122 12.91 38.52 13.73
N GLY A 123 13.70 37.51 14.06
CA GLY A 123 13.25 36.20 14.53
C GLY A 123 12.64 35.36 13.41
N ARG A 124 11.58 35.83 12.76
CA ARG A 124 10.98 35.23 11.58
C ARG A 124 10.58 36.30 10.55
N LEU A 125 10.42 35.89 9.31
CA LEU A 125 9.90 36.76 8.25
C LEU A 125 8.46 36.39 7.89
N PRO A 126 7.62 37.37 7.49
CA PRO A 126 6.29 37.08 6.96
C PRO A 126 6.36 36.17 5.72
N ALA A 127 5.36 35.31 5.54
CA ALA A 127 5.32 34.33 4.45
C ALA A 127 5.43 34.98 3.06
N SER A 128 4.93 36.20 2.87
CA SER A 128 5.07 36.95 1.61
C SER A 128 6.51 37.37 1.31
N GLU A 129 7.25 37.80 2.35
CA GLU A 129 8.68 38.14 2.22
C GLU A 129 9.51 36.89 1.96
N VAL A 130 9.22 35.80 2.70
CA VAL A 130 9.89 34.51 2.51
C VAL A 130 9.63 34.00 1.09
N LEU A 131 8.43 34.13 0.57
CA LEU A 131 8.09 33.70 -0.79
C LEU A 131 8.86 34.52 -1.84
N ALA A 132 8.99 35.83 -1.65
CA ALA A 132 9.76 36.68 -2.56
C ALA A 132 11.24 36.27 -2.55
N LEU A 133 11.83 36.10 -1.38
CA LEU A 133 13.20 35.61 -1.21
C LEU A 133 13.37 34.20 -1.81
N ALA A 134 12.41 33.32 -1.58
CA ALA A 134 12.43 31.95 -2.12
C ALA A 134 12.49 31.94 -3.65
N ILE A 135 11.69 32.80 -4.28
CA ILE A 135 11.67 32.92 -5.76
C ILE A 135 12.99 33.44 -6.28
N ASP A 136 13.57 34.46 -5.64
CA ASP A 136 14.85 34.99 -6.10
C ASP A 136 16.00 33.99 -5.92
N LEU A 137 16.04 33.32 -4.78
CA LEU A 137 17.06 32.28 -4.51
C LEU A 137 16.86 31.02 -5.38
N ALA A 138 15.62 30.57 -5.57
CA ALA A 138 15.32 29.45 -6.45
C ALA A 138 15.70 29.76 -7.90
N ARG A 139 15.48 31.00 -8.35
CA ARG A 139 15.85 31.47 -9.71
C ARG A 139 17.36 31.51 -9.88
N ALA A 140 18.08 31.99 -8.85
CA ALA A 140 19.54 31.96 -8.86
C ALA A 140 20.07 30.53 -8.94
N LEU A 141 19.51 29.60 -8.15
CA LEU A 141 19.87 28.18 -8.18
C LEU A 141 19.50 27.50 -9.50
N ALA A 142 18.35 27.80 -10.06
CA ALA A 142 17.91 27.24 -11.34
C ALA A 142 18.91 27.60 -12.46
N GLY A 143 19.43 28.84 -12.46
CA GLY A 143 20.48 29.28 -13.37
C GLY A 143 21.82 28.50 -13.21
N LEU A 144 22.16 28.04 -12.02
CA LEU A 144 23.27 27.11 -11.79
C LEU A 144 22.97 25.71 -12.28
N HIS A 145 21.80 25.15 -11.87
CA HIS A 145 21.40 23.77 -12.16
C HIS A 145 21.25 23.52 -13.67
N THR A 146 20.74 24.48 -14.44
CA THR A 146 20.64 24.37 -15.91
C THR A 146 21.98 24.28 -16.61
N ARG A 147 23.05 24.74 -15.94
CA ARG A 147 24.43 24.66 -16.42
C ARG A 147 25.20 23.49 -15.79
N GLY A 148 24.51 22.59 -15.07
CA GLY A 148 25.11 21.43 -14.43
C GLY A 148 25.91 21.73 -13.17
N LEU A 149 25.77 22.94 -12.59
CA LEU A 149 26.48 23.36 -11.38
C LEU A 149 25.57 23.20 -10.15
N VAL A 150 26.17 22.87 -9.00
CA VAL A 150 25.50 22.68 -7.70
C VAL A 150 26.20 23.56 -6.67
N HIS A 151 25.41 24.27 -5.84
CA HIS A 151 25.97 25.22 -4.86
C HIS A 151 26.59 24.57 -3.62
N ARG A 152 25.93 23.54 -3.06
CA ARG A 152 26.39 22.67 -1.95
C ARG A 152 26.40 23.25 -0.53
N ASP A 153 26.35 24.57 -0.35
CA ASP A 153 26.36 25.19 1.00
C ASP A 153 25.34 26.34 1.11
N ILE A 154 24.06 26.02 0.96
CA ILE A 154 22.98 27.02 1.07
C ILE A 154 22.58 27.13 2.54
N LYS A 155 22.78 28.30 3.12
CA LYS A 155 22.43 28.64 4.52
C LYS A 155 22.28 30.16 4.68
N PRO A 156 21.67 30.67 5.76
CA PRO A 156 21.42 32.11 5.93
C PRO A 156 22.64 33.01 5.91
N SER A 157 23.81 32.52 6.36
CA SER A 157 25.06 33.30 6.32
C SER A 157 25.64 33.45 4.92
N ASN A 158 25.22 32.56 3.97
CA ASN A 158 25.72 32.56 2.61
C ASN A 158 24.73 33.23 1.63
N VAL A 159 23.68 33.90 2.17
CA VAL A 159 22.80 34.78 1.39
C VAL A 159 23.09 36.22 1.82
N ILE A 160 23.62 37.03 0.93
CA ILE A 160 23.94 38.43 1.15
C ILE A 160 23.02 39.34 0.34
N PHE A 161 22.87 40.57 0.76
CA PHE A 161 22.11 41.57 0.01
C PHE A 161 23.07 42.52 -0.71
N VAL A 162 22.86 42.70 -2.00
CA VAL A 162 23.60 43.67 -2.84
C VAL A 162 22.59 44.53 -3.55
N GLY A 163 22.55 45.83 -3.21
CA GLY A 163 21.52 46.73 -3.69
C GLY A 163 20.10 46.34 -3.32
N GLY A 164 19.93 45.71 -2.16
CA GLY A 164 18.66 45.19 -1.66
C GLY A 164 18.26 43.86 -2.29
N VAL A 165 19.00 43.31 -3.23
CA VAL A 165 18.70 42.03 -3.91
C VAL A 165 19.44 40.89 -3.19
N PRO A 166 18.74 39.79 -2.80
CA PRO A 166 19.40 38.65 -2.20
C PRO A 166 20.22 37.88 -3.24
N LYS A 167 21.48 37.61 -2.95
CA LYS A 167 22.40 36.86 -3.79
C LYS A 167 23.05 35.73 -3.00
N LEU A 168 23.29 34.59 -3.65
CA LEU A 168 24.00 33.47 -3.07
C LEU A 168 25.53 33.79 -3.09
N ALA A 169 26.13 33.71 -1.92
CA ALA A 169 27.54 33.92 -1.68
C ALA A 169 28.25 32.61 -1.31
N ASP A 170 29.56 32.67 -1.11
CA ASP A 170 30.43 31.54 -0.79
C ASP A 170 30.49 30.46 -1.91
N ILE A 171 30.88 30.93 -3.06
CA ILE A 171 30.89 30.22 -4.35
C ILE A 171 31.98 29.14 -4.42
N GLY A 172 32.88 29.09 -3.45
CA GLY A 172 34.00 28.15 -3.44
C GLY A 172 33.63 26.68 -3.43
N LEU A 173 32.37 26.33 -3.10
CA LEU A 173 31.88 24.97 -3.09
C LEU A 173 31.08 24.60 -4.34
N VAL A 174 30.84 25.54 -5.25
CA VAL A 174 30.13 25.27 -6.50
C VAL A 174 30.94 24.32 -7.37
N ALA A 175 30.33 23.20 -7.75
CA ALA A 175 30.95 22.18 -8.58
C ALA A 175 29.96 21.52 -9.52
N THR A 176 30.49 20.82 -10.54
CA THR A 176 29.67 20.03 -11.45
C THR A 176 28.99 18.89 -10.69
N ALA A 177 27.77 18.53 -11.07
CA ALA A 177 26.99 17.47 -10.44
C ALA A 177 27.66 16.07 -10.47
N SER A 178 28.66 15.87 -11.31
CA SER A 178 29.44 14.63 -11.48
C SER A 178 30.72 14.55 -10.64
N ALA A 179 31.05 15.59 -9.84
CA ALA A 179 32.26 15.58 -9.04
C ALA A 179 32.14 14.66 -7.81
N GLU A 180 33.18 13.86 -7.55
CA GLU A 180 33.24 12.93 -6.41
C GLU A 180 32.90 13.60 -5.07
N LEU A 181 32.10 12.89 -4.27
CA LEU A 181 31.54 13.37 -3.02
C LEU A 181 32.58 13.53 -1.93
N THR A 182 33.09 14.73 -1.77
CA THR A 182 33.64 15.15 -0.49
C THR A 182 32.46 15.69 0.34
N PHE A 183 32.23 15.11 1.53
CA PHE A 183 31.16 15.49 2.44
C PHE A 183 31.42 16.88 3.02
N VAL A 184 31.06 17.93 2.29
CA VAL A 184 31.21 19.33 2.70
C VAL A 184 29.83 19.96 2.75
N GLY A 185 29.46 20.54 3.86
CA GLY A 185 28.22 21.25 4.06
C GLY A 185 27.92 21.48 5.54
N THR A 186 27.01 22.38 5.82
CA THR A 186 26.62 22.71 7.19
C THR A 186 25.56 21.76 7.71
N GLU A 187 25.80 21.11 8.86
CA GLU A 187 24.86 20.16 9.49
C GLU A 187 23.44 20.72 9.61
N GLY A 188 22.46 19.90 9.22
CA GLY A 188 21.05 20.26 9.24
C GLY A 188 20.53 20.90 7.94
N TYR A 189 21.40 21.37 7.03
CA TYR A 189 21.02 21.80 5.68
C TYR A 189 21.33 20.74 4.63
N VAL A 190 22.25 19.84 4.90
CA VAL A 190 22.62 18.77 3.96
C VAL A 190 21.61 17.64 4.06
N PRO A 191 21.07 17.14 2.92
CA PRO A 191 20.17 15.99 2.91
C PRO A 191 20.90 14.67 3.22
N PRO A 192 20.17 13.58 3.53
CA PRO A 192 20.78 12.29 3.88
C PRO A 192 21.73 11.71 2.83
N GLU A 193 21.47 11.97 1.55
CA GLU A 193 22.31 11.50 0.43
C GLU A 193 23.56 12.35 0.18
N GLY A 194 23.72 13.48 0.86
CA GLY A 194 24.83 14.43 0.69
C GLY A 194 24.57 15.54 -0.33
N PRO A 195 25.52 16.48 -0.50
CA PRO A 195 25.31 17.74 -1.23
C PRO A 195 25.62 17.68 -2.74
N GLY A 196 25.65 16.51 -3.36
CA GLY A 196 26.17 16.29 -4.71
C GLY A 196 25.22 16.55 -5.87
N ALA A 197 23.94 16.70 -5.63
CA ALA A 197 22.92 16.78 -6.69
C ALA A 197 22.11 18.10 -6.63
N PRO A 198 21.50 18.56 -7.73
CA PRO A 198 20.61 19.72 -7.74
C PRO A 198 19.48 19.63 -6.70
N SER A 199 18.94 18.43 -6.49
CA SER A 199 17.93 18.17 -5.47
C SER A 199 18.42 18.34 -4.04
N ALA A 200 19.74 18.27 -3.81
CA ALA A 200 20.34 18.56 -2.51
C ALA A 200 20.33 20.06 -2.19
N ASP A 201 20.60 20.92 -3.18
CA ASP A 201 20.45 22.36 -3.04
C ASP A 201 19.00 22.74 -2.78
N VAL A 202 18.04 22.07 -3.42
CA VAL A 202 16.61 22.26 -3.15
C VAL A 202 16.29 21.93 -1.69
N PHE A 203 16.82 20.86 -1.16
CA PHE A 203 16.64 20.50 0.26
C PHE A 203 17.23 21.58 1.18
N SER A 204 18.46 22.02 0.91
CA SER A 204 19.13 23.06 1.69
C SER A 204 18.35 24.37 1.66
N LEU A 205 17.86 24.78 0.48
CA LEU A 205 17.00 25.93 0.33
C LEU A 205 15.69 25.76 1.10
N GLY A 206 15.05 24.59 1.02
CA GLY A 206 13.84 24.28 1.79
C GLY A 206 14.05 24.43 3.29
N LYS A 207 15.17 23.98 3.83
CA LYS A 207 15.54 24.13 5.25
C LYS A 207 15.79 25.59 5.63
N LEU A 208 16.44 26.35 4.74
CA LEU A 208 16.65 27.79 4.93
C LEU A 208 15.28 28.51 4.96
N LEU A 209 14.39 28.23 4.04
CA LEU A 209 13.07 28.86 3.97
C LEU A 209 12.20 28.47 5.17
N TYR A 210 12.36 27.26 5.68
CA TYR A 210 11.70 26.84 6.92
C TYR A 210 12.16 27.71 8.10
N GLU A 211 13.46 27.92 8.32
CA GLU A 211 13.97 28.81 9.38
C GLU A 211 13.42 30.23 9.23
N LEU A 212 13.44 30.77 8.01
CA LEU A 212 12.93 32.12 7.75
C LEU A 212 11.44 32.27 8.05
N SER A 213 10.65 31.30 7.67
CA SER A 213 9.19 31.37 7.76
C SER A 213 8.67 31.03 9.13
N THR A 214 9.35 30.18 9.88
CA THR A 214 8.91 29.71 11.21
C THR A 214 9.66 30.37 12.37
N GLY A 215 10.91 30.81 12.17
CA GLY A 215 11.82 31.25 13.21
C GLY A 215 12.40 30.11 14.06
N LEU A 216 12.07 28.87 13.74
CA LEU A 216 12.59 27.66 14.41
C LEU A 216 13.90 27.22 13.77
N ASP A 217 14.73 26.51 14.55
CA ASP A 217 15.95 25.92 14.01
C ASP A 217 15.61 24.86 12.93
N ARG A 218 16.42 24.77 11.90
CA ARG A 218 16.29 23.78 10.82
C ARG A 218 16.20 22.33 11.28
N LYS A 219 16.72 22.04 12.48
CA LYS A 219 16.66 20.71 13.09
C LYS A 219 15.26 20.38 13.61
N ASP A 220 14.45 21.41 13.88
CA ASP A 220 13.06 21.23 14.35
C ASP A 220 12.09 20.91 13.22
N TYR A 221 12.52 21.03 11.96
CA TYR A 221 11.67 20.65 10.82
C TYR A 221 11.15 19.20 10.95
N PRO A 222 9.86 18.93 10.69
CA PRO A 222 8.82 19.80 10.09
C PRO A 222 7.87 20.49 11.10
N ARG A 223 8.30 20.73 12.32
CA ARG A 223 7.45 21.34 13.35
C ARG A 223 7.04 22.75 12.96
N LEU A 224 5.81 23.12 13.31
CA LEU A 224 5.34 24.50 13.27
C LEU A 224 5.50 25.13 14.66
N PRO A 225 5.68 26.48 14.76
CA PRO A 225 5.71 27.16 16.05
C PRO A 225 4.46 26.90 16.87
N ALA A 226 4.57 26.82 18.18
CA ALA A 226 3.44 26.54 19.08
C ALA A 226 2.34 27.61 18.97
N ASP A 227 2.73 28.84 18.71
CA ASP A 227 1.88 30.01 18.52
C ASP A 227 1.45 30.25 17.05
N PHE A 228 1.70 29.30 16.16
CA PHE A 228 1.36 29.36 14.73
C PHE A 228 -0.08 29.82 14.46
N HIS A 229 -1.03 29.44 15.34
CA HIS A 229 -2.43 29.82 15.20
C HIS A 229 -2.67 31.34 15.34
N THR A 230 -1.75 32.08 15.95
CA THR A 230 -1.81 33.52 16.13
C THR A 230 -1.24 34.30 14.94
N PHE A 231 -0.57 33.66 14.02
CA PHE A 231 0.09 34.33 12.91
C PHE A 231 -0.93 34.91 11.92
N THR A 232 -0.78 36.18 11.60
CA THR A 232 -1.65 36.89 10.66
C THR A 232 -1.51 36.32 9.23
N ASP A 233 -0.34 35.80 8.89
CA ASP A 233 0.01 35.22 7.60
C ASP A 233 -0.11 33.70 7.54
N ARG A 234 -0.73 33.06 8.56
CA ARG A 234 -0.84 31.59 8.73
C ARG A 234 -1.29 30.85 7.48
N LYS A 235 -2.23 31.44 6.70
CA LYS A 235 -2.75 30.82 5.49
C LYS A 235 -1.70 30.76 4.38
N ALA A 236 -0.98 31.86 4.19
CA ALA A 236 0.13 31.92 3.25
C ALA A 236 1.30 31.01 3.67
N LEU A 237 1.56 30.96 4.98
CA LEU A 237 2.58 30.07 5.54
C LEU A 237 2.25 28.61 5.32
N LEU A 238 0.98 28.18 5.47
CA LEU A 238 0.57 26.81 5.17
C LEU A 238 0.72 26.45 3.69
N GLU A 239 0.39 27.36 2.81
CA GLU A 239 0.59 27.12 1.36
C GLU A 239 2.07 27.04 1.02
N LEU A 240 2.91 27.89 1.62
CA LEU A 240 4.36 27.80 1.45
C LEU A 240 4.90 26.49 2.04
N ASN A 241 4.43 26.10 3.21
CA ASN A 241 4.85 24.86 3.87
C ASN A 241 4.57 23.61 3.05
N GLU A 242 3.49 23.57 2.26
CA GLU A 242 3.22 22.47 1.32
C GLU A 242 4.33 22.30 0.27
N VAL A 243 4.93 23.40 -0.16
CA VAL A 243 6.10 23.37 -1.07
C VAL A 243 7.34 22.93 -0.30
N LEU A 244 7.52 23.45 0.94
CA LEU A 244 8.68 23.08 1.77
C LEU A 244 8.69 21.60 2.15
N ILE A 245 7.50 21.00 2.41
CA ILE A 245 7.37 19.57 2.69
C ILE A 245 7.97 18.75 1.53
N ARG A 246 7.67 19.12 0.30
CA ARG A 246 8.26 18.44 -0.85
C ARG A 246 9.73 18.77 -1.05
N ALA A 247 10.13 20.03 -0.84
CA ALA A 247 11.52 20.44 -0.98
C ALA A 247 12.42 19.75 0.04
N CYS A 248 11.93 19.49 1.25
CA CYS A 248 12.67 18.84 2.33
C CYS A 248 12.36 17.32 2.47
N GLU A 249 11.77 16.69 1.47
CA GLU A 249 11.51 15.23 1.48
C GLU A 249 12.86 14.48 1.63
N PRO A 250 13.00 13.56 2.59
CA PRO A 250 14.23 12.81 2.80
C PRO A 250 14.67 11.99 1.57
N VAL A 251 13.71 11.47 0.83
CA VAL A 251 13.96 10.66 -0.36
C VAL A 251 14.09 11.56 -1.59
N ALA A 252 15.27 11.64 -2.19
CA ALA A 252 15.58 12.53 -3.32
C ALA A 252 14.61 12.40 -4.51
N THR A 253 14.15 11.17 -4.83
CA THR A 253 13.21 10.92 -5.94
C THR A 253 11.79 11.44 -5.70
N ARG A 254 11.44 11.79 -4.47
CA ARG A 254 10.14 12.39 -4.12
C ARG A 254 10.22 13.92 -4.01
N ARG A 255 11.43 14.45 -4.06
CA ARG A 255 11.73 15.87 -3.98
C ARG A 255 11.57 16.54 -5.35
N HIS A 256 11.65 17.86 -5.41
CA HIS A 256 11.86 18.57 -6.68
C HIS A 256 13.22 18.15 -7.24
N THR A 257 13.28 17.82 -8.51
CA THR A 257 14.50 17.33 -9.17
C THR A 257 15.61 18.38 -9.16
N ASP A 258 15.23 19.63 -9.30
CA ASP A 258 16.11 20.80 -9.36
C ASP A 258 15.36 22.07 -8.93
N ALA A 259 16.05 23.19 -8.91
CA ALA A 259 15.48 24.46 -8.48
C ALA A 259 14.48 25.05 -9.50
N SER A 260 14.48 24.62 -10.76
CA SER A 260 13.49 25.10 -11.75
C SER A 260 12.10 24.59 -11.41
N VAL A 261 12.00 23.31 -11.04
CA VAL A 261 10.73 22.69 -10.60
C VAL A 261 10.23 23.30 -9.29
N LEU A 262 11.13 23.63 -8.37
CA LEU A 262 10.78 24.36 -7.15
C LEU A 262 10.27 25.76 -7.46
N LEU A 263 10.97 26.48 -8.36
CA LEU A 263 10.61 27.83 -8.79
C LEU A 263 9.23 27.90 -9.39
N GLU A 264 8.86 26.93 -10.22
CA GLU A 264 7.50 26.84 -10.79
C GLU A 264 6.42 26.79 -9.68
N GLU A 265 6.60 25.96 -8.66
CA GLU A 265 5.63 25.90 -7.55
C GLU A 265 5.59 27.21 -6.73
N LEU A 266 6.74 27.84 -6.50
CA LEU A 266 6.81 29.14 -5.80
C LEU A 266 6.13 30.27 -6.61
N LEU A 267 6.30 30.30 -7.92
CA LEU A 267 5.62 31.27 -8.80
C LEU A 267 4.11 31.05 -8.81
N LEU A 268 3.64 29.82 -8.71
CA LEU A 268 2.21 29.53 -8.54
C LEU A 268 1.68 30.14 -7.23
N LEU A 269 2.42 30.02 -6.13
CA LEU A 269 2.05 30.67 -4.86
C LEU A 269 2.03 32.18 -4.97
N GLN A 270 3.03 32.77 -5.61
CA GLN A 270 3.09 34.23 -5.86
C GLN A 270 1.90 34.73 -6.68
N ALA A 271 1.45 33.94 -7.65
CA ALA A 271 0.26 34.21 -8.45
C ALA A 271 -1.06 33.98 -7.68
N GLY A 272 -1.01 33.74 -6.37
CA GLY A 272 -2.17 33.46 -5.53
C GLY A 272 -2.85 32.10 -5.79
N LYS A 273 -2.17 31.21 -6.52
CA LYS A 273 -2.68 29.85 -6.80
C LYS A 273 -2.30 28.93 -5.64
N SER A 274 -3.28 28.29 -5.06
CA SER A 274 -3.05 27.32 -3.99
C SER A 274 -2.47 26.02 -4.55
N VAL A 275 -1.22 25.72 -4.22
CA VAL A 275 -0.54 24.46 -4.54
C VAL A 275 -1.29 23.29 -3.90
N ARG A 276 -1.84 23.50 -2.73
CA ARG A 276 -2.70 22.54 -2.03
C ARG A 276 -3.98 22.22 -2.83
N ARG A 277 -4.61 23.26 -3.39
CA ARG A 277 -5.78 23.08 -4.27
C ARG A 277 -5.38 22.45 -5.62
N LEU A 278 -4.22 22.81 -6.15
CA LEU A 278 -3.72 22.23 -7.40
C LEU A 278 -3.42 20.75 -7.23
N ARG A 279 -2.74 20.36 -6.16
CA ARG A 279 -2.49 18.95 -5.80
C ARG A 279 -3.77 18.19 -5.43
N ALA A 280 -4.77 18.90 -4.87
CA ALA A 280 -6.11 18.35 -4.68
C ALA A 280 -6.87 18.30 -6.01
N ALA A 281 -6.65 19.27 -6.91
CA ALA A 281 -7.26 19.34 -8.24
C ALA A 281 -6.54 18.44 -9.27
N GLU A 282 -5.24 18.18 -9.13
CA GLU A 282 -4.57 17.10 -9.88
C GLU A 282 -5.19 15.74 -9.52
N ARG A 283 -5.64 15.59 -8.28
CA ARG A 283 -6.53 14.48 -7.88
C ARG A 283 -7.94 14.56 -8.50
N HIS A 284 -8.35 15.76 -8.97
CA HIS A 284 -9.65 16.02 -9.60
C HIS A 284 -9.56 16.40 -11.09
N LEU A 285 -8.37 16.76 -11.62
CA LEU A 285 -8.18 17.38 -12.93
C LEU A 285 -8.24 16.42 -14.13
N GLY A 286 -8.39 15.13 -13.91
CA GLY A 286 -8.82 14.27 -15.03
C GLY A 286 -10.16 14.68 -15.68
N ARG A 287 -10.82 15.71 -15.15
CA ARG A 287 -12.13 16.19 -15.65
C ARG A 287 -12.09 17.49 -16.47
N ALA A 288 -11.05 18.30 -16.38
CA ALA A 288 -11.09 19.67 -16.89
C ALA A 288 -10.36 19.93 -18.22
N LEU A 289 -9.60 18.97 -18.74
CA LEU A 289 -8.80 19.19 -19.98
C LEU A 289 -9.55 19.01 -21.31
N ARG A 290 -10.89 18.88 -21.27
CA ARG A 290 -11.70 18.64 -22.49
C ARG A 290 -12.33 19.89 -23.13
N VAL A 291 -12.16 21.07 -22.58
CA VAL A 291 -12.90 22.27 -23.10
C VAL A 291 -12.06 23.22 -23.92
N ALA A 292 -10.74 23.07 -23.97
CA ALA A 292 -9.88 24.06 -24.66
C ALA A 292 -9.56 23.76 -26.16
N ALA A 293 -10.15 22.70 -26.73
CA ALA A 293 -9.80 22.31 -28.13
C ALA A 293 -10.72 22.89 -29.23
N ALA A 294 -11.55 23.87 -28.95
CA ALA A 294 -12.61 24.29 -29.86
C ALA A 294 -12.48 25.70 -30.53
N LEU A 295 -11.32 26.32 -30.52
CA LEU A 295 -11.18 27.64 -31.17
C LEU A 295 -9.84 27.81 -31.87
N ALA A 296 -9.71 27.33 -33.07
CA ALA A 296 -8.81 27.92 -34.07
C ALA A 296 -9.04 27.34 -35.48
N VAL A 297 -10.07 27.82 -36.13
CA VAL A 297 -10.17 27.75 -37.58
C VAL A 297 -10.35 29.17 -38.10
N ILE A 298 -9.36 29.71 -38.76
CA ILE A 298 -9.45 30.71 -39.81
C ILE A 298 -8.02 30.98 -40.29
N ALA A 299 -7.72 30.66 -41.46
CA ALA A 299 -7.06 31.41 -42.53
C ALA A 299 -6.33 30.51 -43.53
N ALA A 300 -7.02 30.21 -44.55
CA ALA A 300 -6.41 29.72 -45.80
C ALA A 300 -6.18 30.91 -46.72
N VAL A 301 -4.99 30.98 -47.33
CA VAL A 301 -4.76 31.36 -48.72
C VAL A 301 -3.24 31.63 -48.90
N ALA A 302 -2.59 30.82 -49.63
CA ALA A 302 -1.54 31.14 -50.61
C ALA A 302 -0.93 29.83 -51.15
N GLY A 303 -1.18 29.59 -52.40
CA GLY A 303 -0.95 28.28 -53.00
C GLY A 303 0.48 27.98 -53.42
N THR A 304 0.64 26.74 -53.76
CA THR A 304 1.74 26.05 -54.49
C THR A 304 3.14 25.94 -53.83
N GLY A 305 3.65 26.91 -53.08
CA GLY A 305 4.84 26.72 -52.25
C GLY A 305 4.54 25.91 -50.97
N ALA A 306 3.25 25.89 -50.57
CA ALA A 306 2.74 25.26 -49.36
C ALA A 306 2.66 23.71 -49.45
N TRP A 307 2.63 23.14 -50.63
CA TRP A 307 2.41 21.68 -50.76
C TRP A 307 3.65 20.86 -50.28
N ILE A 308 4.86 21.35 -50.57
CA ILE A 308 6.10 20.68 -50.08
C ILE A 308 6.32 21.00 -48.61
N ALA A 309 6.04 22.22 -48.16
CA ALA A 309 6.05 22.60 -46.75
C ALA A 309 4.94 21.91 -46.00
N GLN A 310 3.77 21.71 -46.59
CA GLN A 310 2.62 21.02 -46.03
C GLN A 310 2.86 19.50 -45.84
N ARG A 311 3.58 18.83 -46.77
CA ARG A 311 3.99 17.46 -46.58
C ARG A 311 5.01 17.29 -45.43
N ARG A 312 6.02 18.17 -45.35
CA ARG A 312 6.99 18.15 -44.22
C ARG A 312 6.33 18.55 -42.90
N ALA A 313 5.48 19.57 -42.91
CA ALA A 313 4.72 19.96 -41.75
C ALA A 313 3.71 18.88 -41.33
N ALA A 314 3.07 18.19 -42.27
CA ALA A 314 2.17 17.07 -41.98
C ALA A 314 2.93 15.85 -41.42
N GLU A 315 4.15 15.62 -41.90
CA GLU A 315 5.00 14.54 -41.41
C GLU A 315 5.58 14.90 -40.03
N GLU A 316 6.02 16.14 -39.83
CA GLU A 316 6.41 16.63 -38.49
C GLU A 316 5.21 16.70 -37.53
N MET A 317 4.03 17.13 -38.00
CA MET A 317 2.82 17.11 -37.16
C MET A 317 2.41 15.66 -36.78
N ARG A 318 2.46 14.73 -37.73
CA ARG A 318 2.22 13.30 -37.43
C ARG A 318 3.23 12.74 -36.44
N LEU A 319 4.51 13.12 -36.55
CA LEU A 319 5.53 12.69 -35.58
C LEU A 319 5.33 13.35 -34.22
N ARG A 320 4.92 14.64 -34.19
CA ARG A 320 4.57 15.33 -32.94
C ARG A 320 3.30 14.77 -32.32
N GLU A 321 2.25 14.56 -33.08
CA GLU A 321 0.99 13.95 -32.66
C GLU A 321 1.20 12.52 -32.16
N LYS A 322 2.07 11.77 -32.86
CA LYS A 322 2.50 10.45 -32.41
C LYS A 322 3.30 10.52 -31.12
N ALA A 323 4.22 11.47 -31.00
CA ALA A 323 5.02 11.67 -29.78
C ALA A 323 4.17 12.19 -28.60
N GLU A 324 3.19 13.04 -28.85
CA GLU A 324 2.22 13.50 -27.85
C GLU A 324 1.29 12.35 -27.41
N THR A 325 0.75 11.57 -28.37
CA THR A 325 -0.06 10.39 -28.04
C THR A 325 0.76 9.32 -27.30
N GLU A 326 2.01 9.13 -27.65
CA GLU A 326 2.91 8.23 -26.90
C GLU A 326 3.18 8.75 -25.49
N ARG A 327 3.45 10.06 -25.34
CA ARG A 327 3.64 10.68 -24.00
C ARG A 327 2.38 10.58 -23.15
N ASP A 328 1.22 10.90 -23.71
CA ASP A 328 -0.06 10.78 -23.01
C ASP A 328 -0.36 9.33 -22.62
N THR A 329 -0.04 8.39 -23.51
CA THR A 329 -0.20 6.96 -23.22
C THR A 329 0.72 6.51 -22.09
N ILE A 330 1.98 6.93 -22.08
CA ILE A 330 2.95 6.64 -21.03
C ILE A 330 2.48 7.26 -19.71
N ALA A 331 2.02 8.52 -19.74
CA ALA A 331 1.50 9.20 -18.56
C ALA A 331 0.28 8.49 -17.97
N ARG A 332 -0.69 8.11 -18.83
CA ARG A 332 -1.88 7.33 -18.40
C ARG A 332 -1.51 5.98 -17.79
N LYS A 333 -0.60 5.25 -18.42
CA LYS A 333 -0.11 3.96 -17.89
C LYS A 333 0.59 4.13 -16.54
N SER A 334 1.34 5.22 -16.37
CA SER A 334 2.00 5.54 -15.09
C SER A 334 0.99 5.86 -13.99
N VAL A 335 -0.03 6.65 -14.31
CA VAL A 335 -1.14 6.95 -13.38
C VAL A 335 -1.91 5.67 -13.05
N TYR A 336 -2.16 4.82 -14.03
CA TYR A 336 -2.84 3.54 -13.84
C TYR A 336 -2.09 2.66 -12.82
N SER A 337 -0.80 2.38 -13.04
CA SER A 337 -0.01 1.54 -12.14
C SER A 337 0.13 2.14 -10.74
N ALA A 338 0.36 3.46 -10.63
CA ALA A 338 0.42 4.15 -9.34
C ALA A 338 -0.91 4.07 -8.57
N THR A 339 -2.03 4.21 -9.29
CA THR A 339 -3.36 4.14 -8.68
C THR A 339 -3.69 2.71 -8.24
N LEU A 340 -3.34 1.71 -9.04
CA LEU A 340 -3.47 0.30 -8.65
C LEU A 340 -2.65 -0.04 -7.41
N ALA A 341 -1.40 0.42 -7.34
CA ALA A 341 -0.54 0.20 -6.16
C ALA A 341 -1.11 0.87 -4.90
N ARG A 342 -1.78 2.02 -5.04
CA ARG A 342 -2.49 2.68 -3.93
C ARG A 342 -3.77 1.92 -3.55
N ALA A 343 -4.54 1.45 -4.53
CA ALA A 343 -5.73 0.65 -4.29
C ALA A 343 -5.38 -0.67 -3.60
N GLN A 344 -4.29 -1.31 -4.02
CA GLN A 344 -3.80 -2.51 -3.37
C GLN A 344 -3.42 -2.26 -1.90
N ARG A 345 -2.68 -1.19 -1.62
CA ARG A 345 -2.36 -0.80 -0.23
C ARG A 345 -3.62 -0.58 0.59
N ALA A 346 -4.62 0.11 0.03
CA ALA A 346 -5.89 0.31 0.70
C ALA A 346 -6.62 -1.02 0.99
N LEU A 347 -6.52 -2.02 0.11
CA LEU A 347 -7.05 -3.37 0.36
C LEU A 347 -6.24 -4.11 1.44
N GLU A 348 -4.93 -3.95 1.47
CA GLU A 348 -4.05 -4.52 2.50
C GLU A 348 -4.29 -3.91 3.89
N THR A 349 -4.63 -2.61 3.96
CA THR A 349 -5.02 -1.91 5.19
C THR A 349 -6.52 -1.99 5.49
N GLU A 350 -7.25 -2.83 4.73
CA GLU A 350 -8.69 -3.06 4.90
C GLU A 350 -9.58 -1.82 4.64
N GLU A 351 -9.08 -0.84 3.89
CA GLU A 351 -9.81 0.35 3.48
C GLU A 351 -10.55 0.15 2.14
N SER A 352 -11.51 -0.80 2.11
CA SER A 352 -12.19 -1.19 0.86
C SER A 352 -12.89 -0.04 0.15
N GLY A 353 -13.44 0.91 0.88
CA GLY A 353 -14.06 2.11 0.30
C GLY A 353 -13.06 3.03 -0.41
N LEU A 354 -11.86 3.21 0.15
CA LEU A 354 -10.80 3.96 -0.51
C LEU A 354 -10.32 3.23 -1.77
N ALA A 355 -10.11 1.92 -1.67
CA ALA A 355 -9.72 1.09 -2.82
C ALA A 355 -10.74 1.21 -3.96
N ARG A 356 -12.03 1.11 -3.65
CA ARG A 356 -13.12 1.26 -4.62
C ARG A 356 -13.09 2.62 -5.32
N ARG A 357 -12.98 3.72 -4.58
CA ARG A 357 -12.88 5.07 -5.15
C ARG A 357 -11.68 5.20 -6.07
N LEU A 358 -10.51 4.70 -5.66
CA LEU A 358 -9.31 4.71 -6.48
C LEU A 358 -9.49 3.91 -7.78
N LEU A 359 -10.04 2.71 -7.70
CA LEU A 359 -10.30 1.86 -8.88
C LEU A 359 -11.36 2.45 -9.81
N GLN A 360 -12.37 3.14 -9.27
CA GLN A 360 -13.36 3.86 -10.08
C GLN A 360 -12.74 4.94 -10.96
N THR A 361 -11.68 5.61 -10.49
CA THR A 361 -10.98 6.63 -11.31
C THR A 361 -10.32 6.04 -12.56
N LEU A 362 -10.11 4.74 -12.58
CA LEU A 362 -9.47 4.01 -13.70
C LEU A 362 -10.47 3.47 -14.72
N ILE A 363 -11.78 3.64 -14.48
CA ILE A 363 -12.80 3.26 -15.46
C ILE A 363 -12.71 4.23 -16.64
N PRO A 364 -12.49 3.73 -17.88
CA PRO A 364 -12.31 4.59 -19.05
C PRO A 364 -13.60 5.36 -19.36
N LYS A 365 -13.43 6.58 -19.83
CA LYS A 365 -14.54 7.35 -20.39
C LYS A 365 -14.75 6.97 -21.86
N GLN A 366 -15.90 7.32 -22.41
CA GLN A 366 -16.21 7.05 -23.81
C GLN A 366 -15.12 7.62 -24.73
N GLY A 367 -14.45 6.77 -25.50
CA GLY A 367 -13.33 7.11 -26.38
C GLY A 367 -11.92 6.91 -25.79
N ASP A 368 -11.79 6.63 -24.51
CA ASP A 368 -10.50 6.29 -23.89
C ASP A 368 -10.14 4.81 -24.11
N SER A 369 -8.84 4.54 -24.28
CA SER A 369 -8.34 3.17 -24.27
C SER A 369 -8.53 2.53 -22.88
N ASP A 370 -9.10 1.34 -22.82
CA ASP A 370 -9.26 0.59 -21.59
C ASP A 370 -7.93 -0.06 -21.19
N LEU A 371 -7.38 0.37 -20.06
CA LEU A 371 -6.16 -0.20 -19.47
C LEU A 371 -6.46 -1.29 -18.43
N ARG A 372 -7.74 -1.49 -18.08
CA ARG A 372 -8.16 -2.47 -17.08
C ARG A 372 -7.92 -3.87 -17.58
N ASN A 373 -7.17 -4.63 -16.78
CA ASN A 373 -6.90 -6.03 -17.07
C ASN A 373 -7.17 -6.88 -15.81
N PHE A 374 -6.66 -8.08 -15.77
CA PHE A 374 -6.83 -9.06 -14.71
C PHE A 374 -6.64 -8.45 -13.31
N GLU A 375 -5.54 -7.72 -13.09
CA GLU A 375 -5.18 -7.13 -11.82
C GLU A 375 -6.21 -6.11 -11.32
N TRP A 376 -6.74 -5.25 -12.21
CA TRP A 376 -7.79 -4.30 -11.87
C TRP A 376 -9.09 -5.03 -11.48
N ARG A 377 -9.46 -6.05 -12.25
CA ARG A 377 -10.71 -6.80 -12.02
C ARG A 377 -10.66 -7.57 -10.70
N VAL A 378 -9.52 -8.19 -10.38
CA VAL A 378 -9.33 -8.86 -9.08
C VAL A 378 -9.48 -7.86 -7.95
N MET A 379 -8.77 -6.73 -8.00
CA MET A 379 -8.86 -5.71 -6.96
C MET A 379 -10.23 -5.05 -6.89
N TRP A 380 -10.88 -4.81 -8.04
CA TRP A 380 -12.22 -4.27 -8.11
C TRP A 380 -13.23 -5.18 -7.41
N ARG A 381 -13.13 -6.48 -7.66
CA ARG A 381 -13.96 -7.48 -6.99
C ARG A 381 -13.70 -7.53 -5.49
N GLU A 382 -12.44 -7.48 -5.08
CA GLU A 382 -12.09 -7.42 -3.66
C GLU A 382 -12.61 -6.13 -3.00
N ALA A 383 -12.56 -5.01 -3.70
CA ALA A 383 -13.04 -3.71 -3.22
C ALA A 383 -14.57 -3.60 -3.18
N GLN A 384 -15.28 -4.24 -4.11
CA GLN A 384 -16.75 -4.28 -4.08
C GLN A 384 -17.27 -5.07 -2.89
N GLY A 385 -16.51 -6.01 -2.41
CA GLY A 385 -16.87 -6.85 -1.30
C GLY A 385 -17.85 -7.97 -1.71
N ASP A 386 -18.40 -8.63 -0.68
CA ASP A 386 -19.32 -9.73 -0.88
C ASP A 386 -20.70 -9.24 -1.25
N PRO A 387 -21.47 -10.04 -2.02
CA PRO A 387 -22.86 -9.76 -2.25
C PRO A 387 -23.59 -9.63 -0.92
N ALA A 388 -24.17 -8.49 -0.67
CA ALA A 388 -25.00 -8.22 0.50
C ALA A 388 -26.10 -7.24 0.11
N LEU A 389 -27.28 -7.40 0.70
CA LEU A 389 -28.26 -6.34 0.67
C LEU A 389 -27.78 -5.19 1.55
N VAL A 390 -27.98 -3.96 1.12
CA VAL A 390 -27.51 -2.75 1.82
C VAL A 390 -28.63 -1.75 1.98
N ALA A 391 -28.81 -1.24 3.20
CA ALA A 391 -29.59 -0.04 3.47
C ALA A 391 -28.66 1.06 3.99
N HIS A 392 -29.01 2.32 3.74
CA HIS A 392 -28.25 3.48 4.19
C HIS A 392 -29.11 4.39 5.06
N ALA A 393 -28.67 4.64 6.29
CA ALA A 393 -29.39 5.43 7.28
C ALA A 393 -29.06 6.92 7.27
N GLY A 394 -28.06 7.34 6.49
CA GLY A 394 -27.60 8.74 6.42
C GLY A 394 -26.67 9.18 7.56
N GLU A 395 -26.71 8.50 8.70
CA GLU A 395 -25.88 8.76 9.87
C GLU A 395 -25.35 7.44 10.44
N ILE A 396 -24.31 7.49 11.27
CA ILE A 396 -23.71 6.32 11.93
C ILE A 396 -24.78 5.42 12.58
N ILE A 397 -24.69 4.12 12.32
CA ILE A 397 -25.46 3.10 13.02
C ILE A 397 -24.57 2.50 14.13
N LYS A 398 -24.90 2.83 15.39
CA LYS A 398 -24.07 2.45 16.55
C LYS A 398 -24.34 1.03 17.03
N ARG A 399 -25.57 0.56 16.94
CA ARG A 399 -26.01 -0.77 17.36
C ARG A 399 -27.11 -1.29 16.48
N ILE A 400 -27.18 -2.62 16.36
CA ILE A 400 -28.26 -3.32 15.68
C ILE A 400 -28.80 -4.46 16.52
N ALA A 401 -30.06 -4.78 16.32
CA ALA A 401 -30.73 -5.93 16.91
C ALA A 401 -31.69 -6.55 15.90
N LEU A 402 -31.80 -7.87 15.93
CA LEU A 402 -32.75 -8.66 15.11
C LEU A 402 -33.95 -9.06 15.97
N SER A 403 -35.15 -8.93 15.43
CA SER A 403 -36.36 -9.37 16.12
C SER A 403 -36.40 -10.92 16.29
N PRO A 404 -37.08 -11.43 17.33
CA PRO A 404 -37.14 -12.88 17.56
C PRO A 404 -37.76 -13.67 16.41
N ASP A 405 -38.63 -13.08 15.61
CA ASP A 405 -39.26 -13.69 14.42
C ASP A 405 -38.42 -13.49 13.14
N GLU A 406 -37.24 -12.83 13.25
CA GLU A 406 -36.32 -12.51 12.15
C GLU A 406 -36.89 -11.63 11.04
N ARG A 407 -38.01 -10.96 11.27
CA ARG A 407 -38.63 -10.09 10.26
C ARG A 407 -38.13 -8.67 10.28
N LEU A 408 -37.63 -8.21 11.43
CA LEU A 408 -37.26 -6.82 11.63
C LEU A 408 -35.81 -6.69 12.13
N VAL A 409 -35.11 -5.68 11.60
CA VAL A 409 -33.83 -5.22 12.15
C VAL A 409 -34.02 -3.82 12.70
N ALA A 410 -33.65 -3.62 13.94
CA ALA A 410 -33.60 -2.30 14.57
C ALA A 410 -32.14 -1.80 14.55
N GLY A 411 -31.92 -0.56 14.17
CA GLY A 411 -30.61 0.07 14.23
C GLY A 411 -30.68 1.43 14.91
N GLN A 412 -29.81 1.65 15.88
CA GLN A 412 -29.63 2.94 16.52
C GLN A 412 -28.85 3.87 15.59
N VAL A 413 -29.48 4.93 15.10
CA VAL A 413 -28.93 5.89 14.14
C VAL A 413 -28.67 7.23 14.82
N GLY A 414 -27.43 7.71 14.73
CA GLY A 414 -27.03 8.96 15.40
C GLY A 414 -27.24 8.94 16.91
N ASP A 415 -27.62 10.08 17.48
CA ASP A 415 -27.79 10.28 18.92
C ASP A 415 -29.25 10.42 19.38
N GLY A 416 -30.21 9.86 18.68
CA GLY A 416 -31.58 10.07 19.16
C GLY A 416 -32.70 9.40 18.40
N ARG A 417 -32.44 8.48 17.50
CA ARG A 417 -33.47 7.73 16.77
C ARG A 417 -33.08 6.29 16.53
N THR A 418 -34.06 5.43 16.44
CA THR A 418 -33.92 4.05 15.98
C THR A 418 -34.71 3.84 14.70
N VAL A 419 -34.08 3.30 13.71
CA VAL A 419 -34.71 2.93 12.44
C VAL A 419 -34.99 1.42 12.46
N ILE A 420 -36.17 1.05 12.00
CA ILE A 420 -36.63 -0.33 11.87
C ILE A 420 -36.68 -0.65 10.38
N TRP A 421 -35.96 -1.69 9.98
CA TRP A 421 -35.97 -2.23 8.61
C TRP A 421 -36.60 -3.60 8.57
N ASP A 422 -37.21 -3.93 7.43
CA ASP A 422 -37.53 -5.30 7.05
C ASP A 422 -36.25 -6.12 6.87
N ALA A 423 -36.08 -7.20 7.56
CA ALA A 423 -34.84 -7.97 7.58
C ALA A 423 -34.54 -8.68 6.26
N ALA A 424 -35.55 -8.98 5.45
CA ALA A 424 -35.37 -9.67 4.17
C ALA A 424 -34.95 -8.73 3.04
N THR A 425 -35.53 -7.52 3.02
CA THR A 425 -35.37 -6.54 1.94
C THR A 425 -34.52 -5.34 2.32
N LEU A 426 -34.27 -5.14 3.61
CA LEU A 426 -33.64 -3.95 4.20
C LEU A 426 -34.37 -2.62 3.88
N LYS A 427 -35.63 -2.70 3.53
CA LYS A 427 -36.46 -1.52 3.34
C LYS A 427 -36.80 -0.91 4.71
N GLU A 428 -36.63 0.40 4.85
CA GLU A 428 -37.04 1.13 6.04
C GLU A 428 -38.56 1.06 6.21
N LEU A 429 -38.99 0.61 7.36
CA LEU A 429 -40.38 0.50 7.72
C LEU A 429 -40.86 1.63 8.65
N ARG A 430 -39.98 2.04 9.60
CA ARG A 430 -40.33 3.02 10.62
C ARG A 430 -39.07 3.63 11.26
N THR A 431 -39.21 4.87 11.70
CA THR A 431 -38.24 5.53 12.59
C THR A 431 -38.89 5.85 13.95
N ILE A 432 -38.23 5.45 15.04
CA ILE A 432 -38.65 5.70 16.43
C ILE A 432 -37.73 6.78 17.00
N PRO A 433 -38.26 7.98 17.30
CA PRO A 433 -37.48 9.09 17.88
C PRO A 433 -37.29 8.91 19.39
N GLY A 434 -36.33 9.65 19.97
CA GLY A 434 -36.14 9.72 21.41
C GLY A 434 -35.36 8.55 22.02
N THR A 435 -34.89 7.59 21.22
CA THR A 435 -34.07 6.49 21.70
C THR A 435 -32.62 6.96 21.82
N ARG A 436 -31.94 6.65 22.93
CA ARG A 436 -30.51 6.91 23.12
C ARG A 436 -29.64 5.67 22.85
N LEU A 437 -29.98 4.55 23.51
CA LEU A 437 -29.32 3.27 23.33
C LEU A 437 -30.37 2.18 23.22
N ILE A 438 -30.23 1.30 22.21
CA ILE A 438 -31.10 0.14 22.08
C ILE A 438 -30.43 -1.10 22.69
N GLY A 439 -31.23 -1.88 23.41
CA GLY A 439 -30.82 -3.18 23.95
C GLY A 439 -31.21 -4.33 23.02
N GLY A 440 -32.39 -4.22 22.41
CA GLY A 440 -32.94 -5.22 21.51
C GLY A 440 -34.47 -5.26 21.54
N PHE A 441 -35.02 -6.28 20.92
CA PHE A 441 -36.47 -6.55 20.93
C PHE A 441 -36.86 -7.35 22.16
N SER A 442 -38.09 -7.17 22.65
CA SER A 442 -38.70 -8.08 23.64
C SER A 442 -38.86 -9.47 23.06
N ALA A 443 -38.96 -10.50 23.92
CA ALA A 443 -39.08 -11.90 23.50
C ALA A 443 -40.34 -12.19 22.65
N ASP A 444 -41.41 -11.42 22.89
CA ASP A 444 -42.68 -11.47 22.13
C ASP A 444 -42.61 -10.69 20.80
N GLY A 445 -41.47 -10.01 20.54
CA GLY A 445 -41.25 -9.22 19.33
C GLY A 445 -42.17 -7.98 19.21
N GLN A 446 -42.91 -7.57 20.27
CA GLN A 446 -43.81 -6.45 20.19
C GLN A 446 -43.19 -5.11 20.59
N TRP A 447 -42.09 -5.14 21.33
CA TRP A 447 -41.46 -3.97 21.89
C TRP A 447 -40.01 -3.86 21.51
N LEU A 448 -39.54 -2.66 21.28
CA LEU A 448 -38.12 -2.26 21.29
C LEU A 448 -37.77 -1.79 22.70
N VAL A 449 -36.69 -2.30 23.23
CA VAL A 449 -36.22 -1.99 24.58
C VAL A 449 -34.90 -1.22 24.50
N GLY A 450 -34.75 -0.19 25.31
CA GLY A 450 -33.54 0.62 25.32
C GLY A 450 -33.56 1.68 26.42
N THR A 451 -32.74 2.71 26.26
CA THR A 451 -32.76 3.90 27.11
C THR A 451 -33.17 5.12 26.30
N ASN A 452 -33.89 6.02 26.93
CA ASN A 452 -34.27 7.31 26.37
C ASN A 452 -33.16 8.36 26.59
N ARG A 453 -33.38 9.60 26.14
CA ARG A 453 -32.41 10.72 26.29
C ARG A 453 -32.11 11.06 27.74
N SER A 454 -33.02 10.83 28.70
CA SER A 454 -32.80 11.02 30.12
C SER A 454 -32.12 9.81 30.81
N GLN A 455 -31.63 8.87 30.05
CA GLN A 455 -30.94 7.63 30.52
C GLN A 455 -31.89 6.71 31.34
N ALA A 456 -33.19 6.86 31.20
CA ALA A 456 -34.12 5.93 31.78
C ALA A 456 -34.36 4.75 30.85
N LEU A 457 -34.45 3.55 31.43
CA LEU A 457 -34.88 2.34 30.74
C LEU A 457 -36.31 2.55 30.24
N GLN A 458 -36.54 2.35 28.98
CA GLN A 458 -37.82 2.56 28.33
C GLN A 458 -38.01 1.49 27.23
N ARG A 459 -39.28 1.22 26.89
CA ARG A 459 -39.63 0.39 25.72
C ARG A 459 -40.59 1.15 24.82
N TRP A 460 -40.54 0.85 23.54
CA TRP A 460 -41.38 1.47 22.51
C TRP A 460 -42.16 0.37 21.78
N ARG A 461 -43.45 0.57 21.59
CA ARG A 461 -44.31 -0.38 20.85
C ARG A 461 -43.94 -0.33 19.36
N LEU A 462 -43.60 -1.47 18.78
CA LEU A 462 -43.19 -1.52 17.38
C LEU A 462 -44.30 -1.14 16.39
N ALA A 463 -45.52 -1.49 16.71
CA ALA A 463 -46.67 -1.17 15.87
C ALA A 463 -46.99 0.32 15.76
N THR A 464 -46.77 1.11 16.83
CA THR A 464 -47.12 2.55 16.87
C THR A 464 -45.87 3.47 16.92
N GLY A 465 -44.77 2.97 17.46
CA GLY A 465 -43.57 3.78 17.76
C GLY A 465 -43.68 4.56 19.08
N GLU A 466 -44.77 4.41 19.80
CA GLU A 466 -45.02 5.10 21.06
C GLU A 466 -44.21 4.50 22.20
N ALA A 467 -43.74 5.36 23.08
CA ALA A 467 -43.03 4.95 24.30
C ALA A 467 -44.02 4.47 25.36
N ASP A 468 -43.70 3.43 26.11
CA ASP A 468 -44.43 3.01 27.30
C ASP A 468 -44.15 4.04 28.44
N ASP A 469 -45.19 4.43 29.17
CA ASP A 469 -45.09 5.39 30.27
C ASP A 469 -44.30 4.89 31.49
N ARG A 470 -43.97 3.58 31.52
CA ARG A 470 -43.28 2.91 32.63
C ARG A 470 -41.77 2.97 32.45
N ALA A 471 -41.19 4.18 32.46
CA ALA A 471 -39.76 4.34 32.41
C ALA A 471 -39.10 4.08 33.79
N ALA A 472 -38.03 3.30 33.81
CA ALA A 472 -37.25 3.06 35.03
C ALA A 472 -35.98 3.91 35.06
N PRO A 473 -35.75 4.73 36.10
CA PRO A 473 -34.55 5.57 36.19
C PRO A 473 -33.28 4.74 36.55
N GLY A 474 -32.12 5.29 36.24
CA GLY A 474 -30.84 4.79 36.73
C GLY A 474 -30.18 3.67 35.91
N PHE A 475 -30.59 3.47 34.66
CA PHE A 475 -29.91 2.53 33.73
C PHE A 475 -28.91 3.26 32.85
N ASN A 476 -27.63 3.07 33.09
CA ASN A 476 -26.56 3.78 32.36
C ASN A 476 -26.12 3.15 31.05
N PHE A 477 -26.50 1.88 30.79
CA PHE A 477 -26.08 1.09 29.64
C PHE A 477 -27.26 0.47 28.92
N PRO A 478 -27.09 0.02 27.64
CA PRO A 478 -28.20 -0.63 26.93
C PRO A 478 -28.66 -1.85 27.70
N ALA A 479 -29.92 -1.82 28.02
CA ALA A 479 -30.58 -2.88 28.73
C ALA A 479 -30.82 -4.06 27.76
N MET A 480 -30.45 -5.28 28.16
CA MET A 480 -30.64 -6.48 27.35
C MET A 480 -32.01 -7.11 27.66
N PRO A 481 -32.88 -7.24 26.65
CA PRO A 481 -34.16 -7.93 26.82
C PRO A 481 -33.93 -9.40 27.17
N LEU A 482 -34.70 -9.89 28.12
CA LEU A 482 -34.77 -11.26 28.56
C LEU A 482 -36.13 -11.83 28.30
N GLU A 483 -36.30 -13.14 28.52
CA GLU A 483 -37.62 -13.78 28.48
C GLU A 483 -38.58 -13.22 29.56
N GLY A 484 -39.90 -13.24 29.31
CA GLY A 484 -40.92 -12.85 30.25
C GLY A 484 -41.05 -11.35 30.54
N ASN A 485 -40.80 -10.47 29.54
CA ASN A 485 -40.86 -8.99 29.67
C ASN A 485 -39.86 -8.42 30.68
N ARG A 486 -38.80 -9.16 30.96
CA ARG A 486 -37.69 -8.80 31.83
C ARG A 486 -36.59 -8.15 31.02
N VAL A 487 -35.79 -7.35 31.69
CA VAL A 487 -34.67 -6.67 31.09
C VAL A 487 -33.50 -6.63 32.07
N LEU A 488 -32.32 -7.06 31.63
CA LEU A 488 -31.10 -6.94 32.39
C LEU A 488 -30.40 -5.65 32.01
N GLY A 489 -30.00 -4.89 32.97
CA GLY A 489 -29.22 -3.67 32.78
C GLY A 489 -28.19 -3.47 33.86
N LEU A 490 -27.25 -2.57 33.57
CA LEU A 490 -26.18 -2.20 34.51
C LEU A 490 -26.49 -0.84 35.12
N ILE A 491 -26.18 -0.71 36.40
CA ILE A 491 -26.21 0.56 37.11
C ILE A 491 -24.81 0.94 37.56
N ASN A 492 -24.57 2.24 37.46
CA ASN A 492 -23.42 2.91 38.06
C ASN A 492 -23.92 4.18 38.75
N ASP A 493 -24.36 4.02 39.97
CA ASP A 493 -24.82 5.13 40.82
C ASP A 493 -23.63 5.71 41.60
N GLN A 494 -23.08 6.79 41.07
CA GLN A 494 -21.93 7.47 41.70
C GLN A 494 -22.30 8.09 43.02
N SER A 495 -23.58 8.49 43.21
CA SER A 495 -24.06 9.08 44.46
C SER A 495 -24.22 8.06 45.58
N ALA A 496 -24.76 6.91 45.25
CA ALA A 496 -24.86 5.77 46.17
C ALA A 496 -23.57 4.93 46.24
N ARG A 497 -22.53 5.23 45.42
CA ARG A 497 -21.31 4.42 45.23
C ARG A 497 -21.64 2.95 44.95
N ALA A 498 -22.65 2.70 44.13
CA ALA A 498 -23.12 1.37 43.84
C ALA A 498 -22.91 1.03 42.34
N VAL A 499 -22.32 -0.10 42.13
CA VAL A 499 -22.17 -0.70 40.78
C VAL A 499 -22.88 -2.04 40.85
N GLY A 500 -23.75 -2.33 39.88
CA GLY A 500 -24.52 -3.56 39.94
C GLY A 500 -25.21 -3.96 38.63
N ILE A 501 -25.70 -5.19 38.62
CA ILE A 501 -26.61 -5.73 37.59
C ILE A 501 -28.02 -5.62 38.16
N ARG A 502 -28.98 -5.09 37.38
CA ARG A 502 -30.40 -5.06 37.72
C ARG A 502 -31.22 -5.82 36.69
N VAL A 503 -32.25 -6.50 37.19
CA VAL A 503 -33.29 -7.08 36.36
C VAL A 503 -34.59 -6.34 36.62
N TRP A 504 -35.13 -5.70 35.60
CA TRP A 504 -36.39 -4.97 35.62
C TRP A 504 -37.46 -5.75 34.91
N ASN A 505 -38.64 -5.86 35.52
CA ASN A 505 -39.81 -6.47 34.90
C ASN A 505 -40.84 -5.42 34.49
N PHE A 506 -41.03 -5.25 33.19
CA PHE A 506 -42.03 -4.28 32.68
C PHE A 506 -43.46 -4.64 32.96
N SER A 507 -43.80 -5.94 33.11
CA SER A 507 -45.14 -6.37 33.41
C SER A 507 -45.49 -6.01 34.85
N LEU A 508 -44.55 -6.12 35.77
CA LEU A 508 -44.69 -5.78 37.18
C LEU A 508 -44.44 -4.29 37.46
N GLY A 509 -43.77 -3.56 36.54
CA GLY A 509 -43.39 -2.18 36.71
C GLY A 509 -42.39 -1.93 37.86
N ARG A 510 -41.59 -2.95 38.18
CA ARG A 510 -40.63 -2.88 39.31
C ARG A 510 -39.35 -3.65 39.02
N GLU A 511 -38.33 -3.38 39.83
CA GLU A 511 -37.13 -4.21 39.93
C GLU A 511 -37.51 -5.58 40.49
N GLU A 512 -37.05 -6.61 39.80
CA GLU A 512 -37.28 -8.00 40.16
C GLU A 512 -36.07 -8.56 40.89
N ASP A 513 -34.91 -8.18 40.46
CA ASP A 513 -33.64 -8.59 41.05
C ASP A 513 -32.54 -7.51 40.92
N SER A 514 -31.61 -7.54 41.88
CA SER A 514 -30.42 -6.67 41.88
C SER A 514 -29.23 -7.41 42.45
N LEU A 515 -28.14 -7.38 41.71
CA LEU A 515 -26.88 -8.00 42.09
C LEU A 515 -25.79 -6.95 42.19
N PRO A 516 -25.34 -6.57 43.40
CA PRO A 516 -24.21 -5.66 43.53
C PRO A 516 -22.93 -6.31 43.05
N ILE A 517 -22.12 -5.54 42.31
CA ILE A 517 -20.84 -5.94 41.81
C ILE A 517 -19.79 -5.60 42.86
N ALA A 518 -19.06 -6.60 43.36
CA ALA A 518 -18.01 -6.42 44.33
C ALA A 518 -16.77 -5.79 43.69
N VAL A 519 -16.55 -4.51 43.96
CA VAL A 519 -15.37 -3.77 43.50
C VAL A 519 -14.81 -2.91 44.66
N PRO A 520 -13.49 -2.78 44.76
CA PRO A 520 -12.90 -1.84 45.70
C PRO A 520 -13.26 -0.39 45.27
N ASP A 521 -13.73 0.42 46.21
CA ASP A 521 -14.12 1.81 45.98
C ASP A 521 -15.09 2.02 44.80
N PRO A 522 -16.36 1.60 44.92
CA PRO A 522 -17.33 1.57 43.81
C PRO A 522 -17.53 2.89 43.06
N GLY A 523 -17.29 4.04 43.68
CA GLY A 523 -17.45 5.35 43.06
C GLY A 523 -16.45 5.68 41.94
N ASN A 524 -15.40 4.87 41.76
CA ASN A 524 -14.34 5.15 40.79
C ASN A 524 -14.34 4.18 39.58
N TRP A 525 -15.27 3.25 39.49
CA TRP A 525 -15.32 2.27 38.43
C TRP A 525 -16.25 2.67 37.29
N GLN A 526 -15.88 2.34 36.08
CA GLN A 526 -16.65 2.54 34.87
C GLN A 526 -16.83 1.23 34.13
N PHE A 527 -18.03 1.00 33.62
CA PHE A 527 -18.27 -0.11 32.71
C PHE A 527 -17.67 0.20 31.33
N MET A 528 -16.97 -0.74 30.77
CA MET A 528 -16.36 -0.67 29.46
C MET A 528 -16.15 -2.09 28.93
N PRO A 529 -16.51 -2.44 27.76
CA PRO A 529 -17.52 -1.87 26.84
C PRO A 529 -18.94 -2.27 27.23
N TYR A 530 -19.80 -2.60 26.26
CA TYR A 530 -21.12 -3.13 26.54
C TYR A 530 -21.05 -4.53 27.15
N PRO A 531 -21.85 -4.85 28.18
CA PRO A 531 -21.90 -6.17 28.78
C PRO A 531 -22.40 -7.21 27.77
N ALA A 532 -22.06 -8.47 27.98
CA ALA A 532 -22.62 -9.61 27.28
C ALA A 532 -23.40 -10.49 28.22
N ALA A 533 -24.62 -10.92 27.86
CA ALA A 533 -25.41 -11.84 28.64
C ALA A 533 -25.99 -12.95 27.79
N THR A 534 -26.33 -14.05 28.42
CA THR A 534 -27.13 -15.12 27.81
C THR A 534 -28.57 -14.67 27.62
N VAL A 535 -29.25 -15.19 26.60
CA VAL A 535 -30.62 -14.78 26.25
C VAL A 535 -31.64 -15.08 27.37
N ASP A 536 -31.41 -16.13 28.15
CA ASP A 536 -32.18 -16.48 29.34
C ASP A 536 -31.86 -15.59 30.55
N GLY A 537 -30.80 -14.77 30.47
CA GLY A 537 -30.38 -13.89 31.52
C GLY A 537 -29.68 -14.57 32.71
N THR A 538 -29.33 -15.86 32.56
CA THR A 538 -28.70 -16.59 33.67
C THR A 538 -27.26 -16.18 33.89
N ARG A 539 -26.56 -15.77 32.84
CA ARG A 539 -25.16 -15.34 32.92
C ARG A 539 -24.94 -13.96 32.31
N CYS A 540 -24.08 -13.19 32.94
CA CYS A 540 -23.67 -11.87 32.46
C CYS A 540 -22.15 -11.67 32.63
N ALA A 541 -21.50 -11.28 31.54
CA ALA A 541 -20.08 -10.91 31.52
C ALA A 541 -19.96 -9.38 31.43
N ILE A 542 -19.12 -8.81 32.27
CA ILE A 542 -18.86 -7.36 32.32
C ILE A 542 -17.36 -7.09 32.39
N ALA A 543 -16.92 -6.05 31.75
CA ALA A 543 -15.61 -5.48 31.97
C ALA A 543 -15.73 -4.12 32.61
N ILE A 544 -14.97 -3.87 33.65
CA ILE A 544 -14.97 -2.64 34.41
C ILE A 544 -13.57 -2.07 34.50
N ARG A 545 -13.47 -0.76 34.51
CA ARG A 545 -12.20 0.00 34.55
C ARG A 545 -12.22 0.96 35.72
N ASN A 546 -11.11 1.03 36.46
CA ASN A 546 -10.82 2.13 37.35
C ASN A 546 -9.91 3.15 36.65
N PRO A 547 -10.41 4.33 36.22
CA PRO A 547 -9.61 5.29 35.48
C PRO A 547 -8.45 5.91 36.29
N ARG A 548 -8.43 5.74 37.64
CA ARG A 548 -7.37 6.23 38.51
C ARG A 548 -6.21 5.23 38.68
N ALA A 549 -6.39 3.99 38.31
CA ALA A 549 -5.35 2.96 38.36
C ALA A 549 -4.64 2.85 37.00
N LEU A 550 -3.34 3.17 36.94
CA LEU A 550 -2.60 3.29 35.68
C LEU A 550 -2.50 1.99 34.88
N GLU A 551 -2.18 0.84 35.50
CA GLU A 551 -1.99 -0.42 34.76
C GLU A 551 -2.90 -1.59 35.21
N ALA A 552 -3.29 -1.65 36.46
CA ALA A 552 -4.12 -2.73 37.01
C ALA A 552 -5.61 -2.37 37.10
N GLY A 553 -6.06 -1.38 36.33
CA GLY A 553 -7.41 -0.80 36.48
C GLY A 553 -8.53 -1.55 35.79
N TRP A 554 -8.26 -2.66 35.10
CA TRP A 554 -9.28 -3.46 34.42
C TRP A 554 -9.64 -4.70 35.21
N ARG A 555 -10.94 -5.05 35.23
CA ARG A 555 -11.48 -6.31 35.75
C ARG A 555 -12.50 -6.87 34.78
N LEU A 556 -12.40 -8.16 34.51
CA LEU A 556 -13.36 -8.90 33.69
C LEU A 556 -14.06 -9.90 34.62
N GLN A 557 -15.38 -9.81 34.72
CA GLN A 557 -16.14 -10.60 35.65
C GLN A 557 -17.33 -11.25 34.96
N VAL A 558 -17.58 -12.52 35.27
CA VAL A 558 -18.74 -13.28 34.79
C VAL A 558 -19.59 -13.66 35.97
N TYR A 559 -20.85 -13.27 35.94
CA TYR A 559 -21.81 -13.53 37.01
C TYR A 559 -22.84 -14.57 36.59
N ASP A 560 -23.20 -15.43 37.53
CA ASP A 560 -24.46 -16.15 37.55
C ASP A 560 -25.50 -15.22 38.19
N VAL A 561 -26.37 -14.68 37.39
CA VAL A 561 -27.36 -13.68 37.83
C VAL A 561 -28.42 -14.33 38.70
N ALA A 562 -28.88 -15.57 38.34
CA ALA A 562 -29.90 -16.32 39.09
C ALA A 562 -29.36 -16.80 40.45
N ALA A 563 -28.15 -17.30 40.48
CA ALA A 563 -27.50 -17.75 41.72
C ALA A 563 -26.85 -16.60 42.54
N ARG A 564 -26.88 -15.36 42.00
CA ARG A 564 -26.34 -14.13 42.63
C ARG A 564 -24.88 -14.21 43.01
N ARG A 565 -24.03 -14.85 42.22
CA ARG A 565 -22.63 -15.05 42.54
C ARG A 565 -21.72 -14.77 41.35
N LEU A 566 -20.51 -14.33 41.65
CA LEU A 566 -19.41 -14.27 40.72
C LEU A 566 -19.00 -15.70 40.34
N LEU A 567 -19.01 -16.03 39.06
CA LEU A 567 -18.59 -17.33 38.55
C LEU A 567 -17.09 -17.33 38.22
N HIS A 568 -16.64 -16.32 37.49
CA HIS A 568 -15.28 -16.25 36.99
C HIS A 568 -14.77 -14.82 36.99
N GLU A 569 -13.48 -14.65 37.29
CA GLU A 569 -12.72 -13.44 37.08
C GLU A 569 -11.43 -13.83 36.34
N PRO A 570 -11.47 -13.86 35.00
CA PRO A 570 -10.29 -14.23 34.18
C PRO A 570 -9.11 -13.31 34.47
N THR A 571 -7.93 -13.86 34.64
CA THR A 571 -6.66 -13.16 34.85
C THR A 571 -5.65 -13.56 33.77
N PRO A 572 -4.82 -12.65 33.27
CA PRO A 572 -4.79 -11.21 33.58
C PRO A 572 -5.95 -10.44 32.95
N ALA A 573 -6.42 -9.42 33.68
CA ALA A 573 -7.40 -8.50 33.11
C ALA A 573 -6.73 -7.62 32.05
N VAL A 574 -7.24 -7.69 30.81
CA VAL A 574 -6.75 -6.91 29.68
C VAL A 574 -7.68 -5.71 29.41
N ARG A 575 -7.13 -4.67 28.80
CA ARG A 575 -7.96 -3.56 28.30
C ARG A 575 -8.97 -4.11 27.30
N THR A 576 -10.21 -4.18 27.68
CA THR A 576 -11.28 -4.84 26.93
C THR A 576 -12.10 -3.82 26.15
N THR A 577 -12.26 -4.04 24.84
CA THR A 577 -13.07 -3.17 23.96
C THR A 577 -14.39 -3.80 23.54
N ALA A 578 -14.50 -5.11 23.50
CA ALA A 578 -15.73 -5.83 23.22
C ALA A 578 -15.79 -7.16 23.98
N LEU A 579 -17.01 -7.58 24.29
CA LEU A 579 -17.32 -8.86 24.94
C LEU A 579 -18.37 -9.62 24.10
N GLY A 580 -18.22 -10.95 24.07
CA GLY A 580 -19.22 -11.86 23.51
C GLY A 580 -19.36 -13.08 24.41
N LEU A 581 -20.59 -13.43 24.78
CA LEU A 581 -20.88 -14.63 25.54
C LEU A 581 -21.65 -15.61 24.66
N SER A 582 -21.26 -16.90 24.68
CA SER A 582 -21.98 -17.94 23.95
C SER A 582 -23.37 -18.15 24.51
N THR A 583 -24.29 -18.66 23.72
CA THR A 583 -25.70 -18.85 24.09
C THR A 583 -25.84 -19.77 25.31
N ASP A 584 -24.98 -20.80 25.41
CA ASP A 584 -24.91 -21.71 26.55
C ASP A 584 -24.17 -21.13 27.77
N GLY A 585 -23.63 -19.93 27.65
CA GLY A 585 -22.87 -19.24 28.67
C GLY A 585 -21.56 -19.91 29.07
N GLN A 586 -21.01 -20.84 28.28
CA GLN A 586 -19.79 -21.57 28.60
C GLN A 586 -18.52 -20.95 28.01
N LYS A 587 -18.66 -20.15 26.95
CA LYS A 587 -17.55 -19.51 26.23
C LYS A 587 -17.66 -18.00 26.34
N LEU A 588 -16.56 -17.34 26.71
CA LEU A 588 -16.44 -15.88 26.72
C LEU A 588 -15.37 -15.43 25.74
N ALA A 589 -15.76 -14.66 24.74
CA ALA A 589 -14.85 -13.98 23.82
C ALA A 589 -14.54 -12.56 24.34
N VAL A 590 -13.28 -12.20 24.35
CA VAL A 590 -12.76 -10.92 24.86
C VAL A 590 -11.90 -10.27 23.78
N ALA A 591 -12.19 -9.02 23.46
CA ALA A 591 -11.33 -8.20 22.61
C ALA A 591 -10.28 -7.49 23.47
N ALA A 592 -9.02 -7.90 23.35
CA ALA A 592 -7.87 -7.32 24.04
C ALA A 592 -7.26 -6.18 23.21
N ALA A 593 -7.50 -4.93 23.61
CA ALA A 593 -7.11 -3.75 22.83
C ALA A 593 -5.58 -3.59 22.71
N ASP A 594 -4.85 -3.85 23.79
CA ASP A 594 -3.40 -3.60 23.83
C ASP A 594 -2.61 -4.59 22.97
N ALA A 595 -3.14 -5.81 22.80
CA ALA A 595 -2.57 -6.85 21.97
C ALA A 595 -3.19 -6.90 20.54
N GLY A 596 -4.31 -6.23 20.31
CA GLY A 596 -5.06 -6.32 19.05
C GLY A 596 -5.57 -7.74 18.77
N THR A 597 -5.91 -8.50 19.83
CA THR A 597 -6.25 -9.92 19.75
C THR A 597 -7.67 -10.19 20.25
N VAL A 598 -8.23 -11.31 19.83
CA VAL A 598 -9.43 -11.91 20.40
C VAL A 598 -9.00 -13.12 21.22
N GLN A 599 -9.38 -13.12 22.49
CA GLN A 599 -9.15 -14.22 23.41
C GLN A 599 -10.47 -14.97 23.65
N LEU A 600 -10.44 -16.30 23.62
CA LEU A 600 -11.56 -17.12 24.06
C LEU A 600 -11.25 -17.82 25.39
N HIS A 601 -12.13 -17.60 26.34
CA HIS A 601 -12.10 -18.25 27.65
C HIS A 601 -13.20 -19.32 27.72
N ASP A 602 -12.81 -20.50 28.18
CA ASP A 602 -13.71 -21.60 28.54
C ASP A 602 -14.10 -21.44 30.01
N LEU A 603 -15.32 -21.02 30.23
CA LEU A 603 -15.82 -20.73 31.60
C LEU A 603 -16.06 -22.01 32.43
N SER A 604 -16.23 -23.17 31.79
CA SER A 604 -16.36 -24.46 32.50
C SER A 604 -15.02 -24.93 33.05
N ARG A 605 -13.91 -24.58 32.39
CA ARG A 605 -12.54 -24.96 32.76
C ARG A 605 -11.77 -23.84 33.43
N ASN A 606 -12.35 -22.66 33.49
CA ASN A 606 -11.69 -21.43 33.97
C ASN A 606 -10.33 -21.17 33.27
N ALA A 607 -10.26 -21.36 31.99
CA ALA A 607 -9.00 -21.26 31.22
C ALA A 607 -9.19 -20.54 29.89
N MET A 608 -8.15 -19.82 29.49
CA MET A 608 -8.07 -19.31 28.12
C MET A 608 -7.82 -20.49 27.18
N ARG A 609 -8.66 -20.62 26.16
CA ARG A 609 -8.64 -21.72 25.22
C ARG A 609 -7.74 -21.41 24.02
N TRP A 610 -7.84 -20.20 23.48
CA TRP A 610 -7.01 -19.70 22.40
C TRP A 610 -6.99 -18.17 22.36
N GLU A 611 -5.97 -17.63 21.67
CA GLU A 611 -5.83 -16.23 21.34
C GLU A 611 -5.56 -16.10 19.83
N HIS A 612 -6.27 -15.18 19.18
CA HIS A 612 -6.18 -14.94 17.74
C HIS A 612 -5.88 -13.47 17.45
N PRO A 613 -4.84 -13.15 16.64
CA PRO A 613 -4.56 -11.77 16.23
C PRO A 613 -5.64 -11.28 15.26
N ALA A 614 -6.43 -10.30 15.70
CA ALA A 614 -7.57 -9.80 14.92
C ALA A 614 -7.18 -8.93 13.73
N ARG A 615 -5.93 -8.47 13.67
CA ARG A 615 -5.43 -7.51 12.66
C ARG A 615 -6.28 -6.23 12.56
N MET A 616 -6.86 -5.83 13.67
CA MET A 616 -7.65 -4.62 13.84
C MET A 616 -7.07 -3.82 14.99
N THR A 617 -6.97 -2.50 14.83
CA THR A 617 -6.50 -1.60 15.90
C THR A 617 -7.50 -1.49 17.04
N PHE A 618 -8.79 -1.60 16.72
CA PHE A 618 -9.86 -1.51 17.70
C PHE A 618 -11.03 -2.43 17.32
N ILE A 619 -11.28 -3.46 18.15
CA ILE A 619 -12.42 -4.38 17.98
C ILE A 619 -13.61 -3.79 18.71
N GLN A 620 -14.74 -3.60 18.02
CA GLN A 620 -15.95 -2.99 18.56
C GLN A 620 -17.02 -4.01 18.93
N THR A 621 -17.05 -5.13 18.24
CA THR A 621 -18.12 -6.13 18.43
C THR A 621 -17.61 -7.54 18.28
N LEU A 622 -18.13 -8.43 19.16
CA LEU A 622 -17.91 -9.86 19.17
C LEU A 622 -19.26 -10.56 19.35
N ARG A 623 -19.66 -11.45 18.43
CA ARG A 623 -20.95 -12.15 18.51
C ARG A 623 -20.82 -13.61 18.12
N PHE A 624 -21.17 -14.49 19.03
CA PHE A 624 -21.28 -15.92 18.74
C PHE A 624 -22.48 -16.20 17.86
N SER A 625 -22.35 -17.19 16.97
CA SER A 625 -23.50 -17.87 16.38
C SER A 625 -24.33 -18.55 17.46
N ARG A 626 -25.62 -18.84 17.18
CA ARG A 626 -26.51 -19.43 18.16
C ARG A 626 -26.06 -20.79 18.67
N ASP A 627 -25.43 -21.60 17.82
CA ASP A 627 -24.84 -22.89 18.16
C ASP A 627 -23.49 -22.78 18.90
N GLY A 628 -22.97 -21.55 19.10
CA GLY A 628 -21.72 -21.30 19.80
C GLY A 628 -20.46 -21.83 19.07
N THR A 629 -20.60 -22.21 17.79
CA THR A 629 -19.48 -22.79 17.01
C THR A 629 -18.69 -21.73 16.25
N ARG A 630 -19.28 -20.57 15.94
CA ARG A 630 -18.66 -19.50 15.17
C ARG A 630 -18.71 -18.19 15.93
N LEU A 631 -17.70 -17.34 15.70
CA LEU A 631 -17.57 -16.02 16.30
C LEU A 631 -17.36 -14.97 15.21
N LEU A 632 -18.24 -13.96 15.12
CA LEU A 632 -18.05 -12.78 14.29
C LEU A 632 -17.26 -11.72 15.06
N VAL A 633 -16.29 -11.12 14.38
CA VAL A 633 -15.40 -10.07 14.90
C VAL A 633 -15.49 -8.87 13.96
N GLY A 634 -15.84 -7.70 14.51
CA GLY A 634 -15.92 -6.45 13.78
C GLY A 634 -15.33 -5.28 14.57
N GLY A 635 -14.83 -4.24 13.87
CA GLY A 635 -14.22 -3.07 14.52
C GLY A 635 -13.70 -2.05 13.54
N GLU A 636 -12.64 -1.35 13.91
CA GLU A 636 -11.92 -0.47 12.99
C GLU A 636 -11.33 -1.30 11.85
N GLY A 637 -11.75 -1.00 10.64
CA GLY A 637 -11.50 -1.78 9.46
C GLY A 637 -12.81 -2.13 8.77
N SER A 638 -12.77 -2.22 7.45
CA SER A 638 -13.96 -2.48 6.63
C SER A 638 -14.26 -3.98 6.47
N VAL A 639 -13.56 -4.85 7.22
CA VAL A 639 -13.61 -6.30 7.09
C VAL A 639 -14.17 -6.93 8.35
N LEU A 640 -15.20 -7.76 8.19
CA LEU A 640 -15.69 -8.66 9.24
C LEU A 640 -14.94 -9.99 9.15
N ARG A 641 -14.56 -10.56 10.30
CA ARG A 641 -13.97 -11.90 10.38
C ARG A 641 -14.90 -12.86 11.09
N MET A 642 -14.93 -14.06 10.57
CA MET A 642 -15.60 -15.18 11.21
C MET A 642 -14.56 -16.21 11.65
N LEU A 643 -14.53 -16.49 12.94
CA LEU A 643 -13.60 -17.44 13.55
C LEU A 643 -14.36 -18.70 13.99
N ASP A 644 -13.70 -19.85 13.94
CA ASP A 644 -14.13 -21.05 14.64
C ASP A 644 -13.99 -20.84 16.15
N ALA A 645 -15.07 -20.99 16.88
CA ALA A 645 -15.06 -20.81 18.32
C ALA A 645 -14.36 -21.95 19.08
N ASN A 646 -13.98 -23.06 18.44
CA ASN A 646 -13.32 -24.18 19.09
C ASN A 646 -11.80 -24.06 19.10
N ASP A 647 -11.21 -23.60 17.99
CA ASP A 647 -9.76 -23.53 17.79
C ASP A 647 -9.23 -22.14 17.43
N GLY A 648 -10.11 -21.15 17.24
CA GLY A 648 -9.75 -19.79 16.88
C GLY A 648 -9.33 -19.62 15.42
N GLN A 649 -9.50 -20.63 14.56
CA GLN A 649 -9.16 -20.51 13.16
C GLN A 649 -10.10 -19.56 12.43
N GLN A 650 -9.56 -18.77 11.52
CA GLN A 650 -10.36 -17.90 10.68
C GLN A 650 -11.09 -18.72 9.60
N LEU A 651 -12.42 -18.76 9.66
CA LEU A 651 -13.28 -19.47 8.72
C LEU A 651 -13.58 -18.65 7.47
N ALA A 652 -13.80 -17.34 7.63
CA ALA A 652 -14.14 -16.45 6.53
C ALA A 652 -13.81 -14.98 6.86
N GLU A 653 -13.69 -14.19 5.79
CA GLU A 653 -13.70 -12.73 5.83
C GLU A 653 -14.86 -12.23 4.97
N PHE A 654 -15.57 -11.22 5.45
CA PHE A 654 -16.65 -10.54 4.72
C PHE A 654 -16.26 -9.09 4.48
N ARG A 655 -16.17 -8.73 3.21
CA ARG A 655 -15.76 -7.41 2.75
C ARG A 655 -16.92 -6.68 2.11
N GLY A 656 -16.98 -5.38 2.24
CA GLY A 656 -18.04 -4.58 1.63
C GLY A 656 -18.35 -3.29 2.37
N HIS A 657 -18.04 -3.22 3.67
CA HIS A 657 -18.06 -1.96 4.39
C HIS A 657 -16.97 -1.02 3.87
N ASP A 658 -17.25 0.27 3.86
CA ASP A 658 -16.31 1.31 3.44
C ASP A 658 -15.54 1.89 4.63
N VAL A 659 -16.04 1.68 5.82
CA VAL A 659 -15.54 2.19 7.11
C VAL A 659 -15.67 1.12 8.19
N GLY A 660 -15.27 1.43 9.41
CA GLY A 660 -15.28 0.49 10.53
C GLY A 660 -16.68 -0.04 10.86
N VAL A 661 -16.74 -1.32 11.24
CA VAL A 661 -17.97 -2.02 11.63
C VAL A 661 -18.27 -1.74 13.09
N ALA A 662 -19.43 -1.15 13.35
CA ALA A 662 -19.86 -0.75 14.69
C ALA A 662 -20.54 -1.89 15.47
N ASP A 663 -21.40 -2.69 14.83
CA ASP A 663 -22.05 -3.83 15.48
C ASP A 663 -22.47 -4.90 14.47
N VAL A 664 -22.68 -6.14 14.96
CA VAL A 664 -23.14 -7.30 14.19
C VAL A 664 -24.19 -8.07 14.97
N CYS A 665 -25.12 -8.74 14.27
CA CYS A 665 -26.05 -9.68 14.88
C CYS A 665 -26.31 -10.88 13.96
N TRP A 666 -26.43 -12.07 14.55
CA TRP A 666 -26.73 -13.32 13.87
C TRP A 666 -28.24 -13.53 13.69
N GLY A 667 -28.63 -14.13 12.57
CA GLY A 667 -29.90 -14.80 12.43
C GLY A 667 -29.94 -16.14 13.20
N GLN A 668 -31.15 -16.61 13.52
CA GLN A 668 -31.30 -17.86 14.26
C GLN A 668 -30.96 -19.09 13.42
N ASP A 669 -31.06 -18.96 12.09
CA ASP A 669 -30.67 -19.99 11.11
C ASP A 669 -29.15 -20.27 11.11
N GLY A 670 -28.35 -19.43 11.75
CA GLY A 670 -26.89 -19.47 11.70
C GLY A 670 -26.30 -19.31 10.30
N ARG A 671 -27.12 -18.98 9.31
CA ARG A 671 -26.68 -18.73 7.92
C ARG A 671 -26.73 -17.27 7.53
N THR A 672 -27.62 -16.51 8.16
CA THR A 672 -27.76 -15.08 7.90
C THR A 672 -27.17 -14.29 9.07
N PHE A 673 -26.50 -13.18 8.78
CA PHE A 673 -26.14 -12.21 9.79
C PHE A 673 -26.23 -10.79 9.23
N PHE A 674 -26.30 -9.82 10.12
CA PHE A 674 -26.36 -8.39 9.80
C PHE A 674 -25.17 -7.68 10.42
N SER A 675 -24.72 -6.61 9.76
CA SER A 675 -23.70 -5.73 10.28
C SER A 675 -24.03 -4.28 9.98
N ALA A 676 -23.63 -3.40 10.87
CA ALA A 676 -23.75 -1.96 10.69
C ALA A 676 -22.38 -1.28 10.80
N ASP A 677 -22.17 -0.22 10.01
CA ASP A 677 -20.93 0.51 10.01
C ASP A 677 -21.08 1.96 10.49
N THR A 678 -19.92 2.60 10.75
CA THR A 678 -19.86 4.01 11.19
C THR A 678 -20.21 4.99 10.06
N GLY A 679 -20.37 4.54 8.82
CA GLY A 679 -20.85 5.30 7.68
C GLY A 679 -22.36 5.27 7.50
N GLY A 680 -23.10 4.54 8.37
CA GLY A 680 -24.55 4.44 8.32
C GLY A 680 -25.07 3.35 7.38
N ASN A 681 -24.27 2.38 6.98
CA ASN A 681 -24.71 1.27 6.18
C ASN A 681 -25.11 0.08 7.06
N LEU A 682 -26.28 -0.47 6.82
CA LEU A 682 -26.73 -1.77 7.33
C LEU A 682 -26.63 -2.79 6.20
N ARG A 683 -25.97 -3.92 6.47
CA ARG A 683 -25.80 -5.02 5.50
C ARG A 683 -26.35 -6.32 6.01
N ARG A 684 -26.95 -7.09 5.10
CA ARG A 684 -27.38 -8.46 5.32
C ARG A 684 -26.48 -9.41 4.54
N TRP A 685 -25.93 -10.41 5.21
CA TRP A 685 -24.93 -11.33 4.68
C TRP A 685 -25.43 -12.78 4.71
N ASP A 686 -24.88 -13.59 3.80
CA ASP A 686 -24.87 -15.05 3.91
C ASP A 686 -23.56 -15.48 4.60
N ALA A 687 -23.65 -16.26 5.68
CA ALA A 687 -22.49 -16.69 6.46
C ALA A 687 -21.67 -17.80 5.78
N ARG A 688 -22.13 -18.32 4.64
CA ARG A 688 -21.29 -19.23 3.84
C ARG A 688 -20.10 -18.47 3.30
N PRO A 689 -18.87 -19.05 3.39
CA PRO A 689 -17.70 -18.41 2.80
C PRO A 689 -18.00 -18.09 1.34
N PRO A 690 -17.74 -16.85 0.89
CA PRO A 690 -18.00 -16.49 -0.50
C PRO A 690 -17.11 -17.32 -1.42
N THR A 691 -17.75 -18.15 -2.26
CA THR A 691 -17.09 -19.06 -3.22
C THR A 691 -16.40 -18.35 -4.37
N SER A 692 -16.54 -17.04 -4.45
CA SER A 692 -16.21 -16.23 -5.62
C SER A 692 -14.97 -15.36 -5.47
N ARG A 693 -14.28 -15.37 -4.32
CA ARG A 693 -13.11 -14.52 -4.04
C ARG A 693 -11.77 -15.21 -4.27
N SER A 694 -10.70 -14.39 -4.25
CA SER A 694 -9.35 -14.88 -4.03
C SER A 694 -9.33 -15.76 -2.78
N ALA A 695 -9.35 -17.06 -2.97
CA ALA A 695 -9.40 -18.03 -1.90
C ALA A 695 -7.99 -18.53 -1.56
N THR A 696 -7.74 -18.83 -0.30
CA THR A 696 -6.59 -19.63 0.09
C THR A 696 -7.12 -21.00 0.51
N LEU A 697 -6.86 -21.99 -0.33
CA LEU A 697 -7.21 -23.37 -0.04
C LEU A 697 -6.04 -24.05 0.66
N ARG A 698 -6.33 -24.83 1.70
CA ARG A 698 -5.32 -25.68 2.34
C ARG A 698 -5.39 -27.07 1.75
N THR A 699 -4.31 -27.50 1.14
CA THR A 699 -4.25 -28.84 0.52
C THR A 699 -3.74 -29.93 1.45
N GLY A 700 -3.65 -29.65 2.77
CA GLY A 700 -3.08 -30.60 3.74
C GLY A 700 -1.54 -30.56 3.79
N TYR A 701 -0.96 -31.11 4.84
CA TYR A 701 0.49 -31.07 5.08
C TYR A 701 1.28 -31.88 4.05
N TRP A 702 2.37 -31.30 3.58
CA TRP A 702 3.47 -32.04 3.00
C TRP A 702 4.19 -32.80 4.12
N THR A 703 3.95 -34.07 4.23
CA THR A 703 4.59 -34.92 5.26
C THR A 703 5.97 -35.40 4.84
N GLU A 704 6.38 -35.21 3.60
CA GLU A 704 7.68 -35.61 3.12
C GLU A 704 8.61 -34.41 2.87
N LYS A 705 9.75 -34.43 3.55
CA LYS A 705 10.78 -33.38 3.57
C LYS A 705 11.47 -33.08 2.22
N TRP A 706 11.18 -33.81 1.15
CA TRP A 706 11.89 -33.75 -0.12
C TRP A 706 10.92 -34.00 -1.30
N ILE A 707 10.11 -33.03 -1.63
CA ILE A 707 9.68 -32.98 -3.02
C ILE A 707 10.84 -32.39 -3.79
N ASP A 708 11.40 -33.23 -4.67
CA ASP A 708 12.37 -32.78 -5.64
C ASP A 708 11.78 -31.56 -6.36
N MET A 709 12.43 -30.40 -6.18
CA MET A 709 11.93 -29.12 -6.72
C MET A 709 11.65 -29.19 -8.24
N ASN A 710 12.17 -30.21 -8.90
CA ASN A 710 11.94 -30.48 -10.30
C ASN A 710 10.55 -31.12 -10.61
N GLN A 711 9.85 -31.68 -9.62
CA GLN A 711 8.58 -32.40 -9.82
C GLN A 711 7.32 -31.60 -9.49
N THR A 712 7.45 -30.46 -8.81
CA THR A 712 6.29 -29.66 -8.32
C THR A 712 5.79 -28.60 -9.29
N ARG A 713 6.28 -28.58 -10.54
CA ARG A 713 6.10 -27.44 -11.45
C ARG A 713 4.87 -27.51 -12.35
N SER A 714 4.01 -28.51 -12.18
CA SER A 714 2.79 -28.63 -12.98
C SER A 714 1.56 -28.44 -12.11
N VAL A 715 0.86 -27.37 -12.32
CA VAL A 715 -0.49 -27.15 -11.82
C VAL A 715 -1.37 -26.76 -13.00
N CYS A 716 -2.60 -27.16 -13.01
CA CYS A 716 -3.53 -26.73 -14.03
C CYS A 716 -4.86 -26.26 -13.44
N VAL A 717 -5.50 -25.37 -14.19
CA VAL A 717 -6.74 -24.70 -13.84
C VAL A 717 -7.75 -24.96 -14.94
N SER A 718 -9.00 -25.31 -14.59
CA SER A 718 -10.08 -25.46 -15.56
C SER A 718 -10.41 -24.14 -16.26
N ALA A 719 -10.96 -24.19 -17.44
CA ALA A 719 -11.28 -23.01 -18.25
C ALA A 719 -12.25 -22.05 -17.54
N ASP A 720 -13.14 -22.56 -16.69
CA ASP A 720 -14.05 -21.78 -15.86
C ASP A 720 -13.42 -21.30 -14.53
N GLY A 721 -12.19 -21.72 -14.23
CA GLY A 721 -11.51 -21.36 -12.98
C GLY A 721 -12.07 -22.03 -11.74
N GLN A 722 -12.93 -23.07 -11.86
CA GLN A 722 -13.57 -23.72 -10.71
C GLN A 722 -12.79 -24.92 -10.19
N TRP A 723 -12.05 -25.63 -11.05
CA TRP A 723 -11.26 -26.80 -10.69
C TRP A 723 -9.79 -26.56 -10.79
N PHE A 724 -9.03 -27.14 -9.86
CA PHE A 724 -7.57 -27.10 -9.82
C PHE A 724 -7.03 -28.51 -9.63
N ALA A 725 -5.96 -28.82 -10.32
CA ALA A 725 -5.19 -30.02 -10.09
C ALA A 725 -3.75 -29.64 -9.72
N ALA A 726 -3.28 -30.13 -8.58
CA ALA A 726 -1.94 -29.89 -8.07
C ALA A 726 -1.36 -31.19 -7.48
N PRO A 727 -0.03 -31.43 -7.55
CA PRO A 727 0.60 -32.57 -6.93
C PRO A 727 0.44 -32.55 -5.41
N GLU A 728 0.09 -33.70 -4.81
CA GLU A 728 0.09 -33.94 -3.37
C GLU A 728 1.28 -34.77 -2.95
N THR A 729 1.58 -35.80 -3.76
CA THR A 729 2.77 -36.65 -3.66
C THR A 729 3.31 -36.92 -5.05
N LYS A 730 4.40 -37.72 -5.14
CA LYS A 730 4.99 -38.09 -6.44
C LYS A 730 3.98 -38.68 -7.42
N ASN A 731 3.02 -39.45 -6.94
CA ASN A 731 2.08 -40.22 -7.77
C ASN A 731 0.62 -39.88 -7.48
N ILE A 732 0.35 -38.88 -6.67
CA ILE A 732 -1.02 -38.49 -6.33
C ILE A 732 -1.19 -36.99 -6.61
N LEU A 733 -2.20 -36.69 -7.39
CA LEU A 733 -2.68 -35.34 -7.60
C LEU A 733 -3.90 -35.10 -6.73
N ARG A 734 -3.97 -33.93 -6.15
CA ARG A 734 -5.17 -33.42 -5.50
C ARG A 734 -5.95 -32.59 -6.50
N LEU A 735 -7.20 -32.96 -6.69
CA LEU A 735 -8.17 -32.22 -7.45
C LEU A 735 -9.09 -31.50 -6.47
N THR A 736 -9.15 -30.17 -6.56
CA THR A 736 -9.87 -29.31 -5.62
C THR A 736 -10.83 -28.41 -6.39
N HIS A 737 -12.05 -28.26 -5.87
CA HIS A 737 -13.03 -27.29 -6.37
C HIS A 737 -12.99 -26.03 -5.51
N VAL A 738 -13.20 -24.85 -6.11
CA VAL A 738 -13.14 -23.52 -5.43
C VAL A 738 -14.14 -23.43 -4.27
N SER A 739 -15.30 -24.11 -4.37
CA SER A 739 -16.33 -24.05 -3.33
C SER A 739 -15.91 -24.67 -1.99
N GLY A 740 -14.84 -25.47 -1.97
CA GLY A 740 -14.33 -26.08 -0.73
C GLY A 740 -15.25 -27.17 -0.12
N GLU A 741 -16.45 -27.36 -0.64
CA GLU A 741 -17.39 -28.36 -0.11
C GLU A 741 -17.08 -29.74 -0.68
N SER A 742 -16.74 -30.69 0.18
CA SER A 742 -16.69 -32.18 0.02
C SER A 742 -16.16 -32.75 -1.32
N SER A 743 -15.50 -31.95 -2.14
CA SER A 743 -15.10 -32.30 -3.51
C SER A 743 -13.59 -32.43 -3.68
N GLU A 744 -12.83 -32.50 -2.58
CA GLU A 744 -11.41 -32.85 -2.69
C GLU A 744 -11.30 -34.31 -3.09
N ARG A 745 -10.64 -34.56 -4.21
CA ARG A 745 -10.40 -35.90 -4.75
C ARG A 745 -8.93 -36.14 -4.90
N ARG A 746 -8.50 -37.34 -4.57
CA ARG A 746 -7.15 -37.84 -4.82
C ARG A 746 -7.21 -38.72 -6.05
N ILE A 747 -6.42 -38.40 -7.04
CA ILE A 747 -6.30 -39.17 -8.27
C ILE A 747 -4.84 -39.58 -8.48
N GLU A 748 -4.65 -40.75 -9.06
CA GLU A 748 -3.33 -41.25 -9.38
C GLU A 748 -2.72 -40.50 -10.58
N GLY A 749 -1.54 -39.94 -10.40
CA GLY A 749 -0.82 -39.22 -11.45
C GLY A 749 0.23 -38.27 -10.91
N SER A 750 1.10 -37.77 -11.76
CA SER A 750 2.23 -36.94 -11.40
C SER A 750 2.19 -35.57 -12.08
N PHE A 751 1.82 -35.54 -13.35
CA PHE A 751 1.80 -34.32 -14.17
C PHE A 751 0.37 -34.04 -14.65
N PRO A 752 -0.33 -33.06 -14.07
CA PRO A 752 -1.61 -32.61 -14.60
C PRO A 752 -1.36 -31.85 -15.90
N LEU A 753 -1.87 -32.36 -17.00
CA LEU A 753 -1.66 -31.83 -18.35
C LEU A 753 -2.66 -30.74 -18.74
N GLY A 754 -3.88 -30.83 -18.23
CA GLY A 754 -4.92 -29.83 -18.47
C GLY A 754 -6.34 -30.40 -18.51
N PHE A 755 -7.27 -29.53 -18.25
CA PHE A 755 -8.71 -29.82 -18.37
C PHE A 755 -9.18 -29.70 -19.82
N THR A 756 -10.23 -30.42 -20.17
CA THR A 756 -10.95 -30.20 -21.44
C THR A 756 -11.66 -28.84 -21.42
N ALA A 757 -11.95 -28.27 -22.59
CA ALA A 757 -12.60 -26.96 -22.72
C ALA A 757 -14.00 -26.91 -22.08
N ASP A 758 -14.71 -28.07 -22.05
CA ASP A 758 -16.00 -28.24 -21.40
C ASP A 758 -15.89 -28.52 -19.88
N ASN A 759 -14.67 -28.53 -19.32
CA ASN A 759 -14.37 -28.85 -17.92
C ASN A 759 -14.88 -30.22 -17.44
N THR A 760 -15.13 -31.17 -18.33
CA THR A 760 -15.65 -32.49 -17.96
C THR A 760 -14.57 -33.52 -17.67
N ARG A 761 -13.37 -33.33 -18.20
CA ARG A 761 -12.25 -34.27 -18.08
C ARG A 761 -10.93 -33.58 -17.69
N LEU A 762 -10.07 -34.34 -17.01
CA LEU A 762 -8.70 -33.99 -16.73
C LEU A 762 -7.75 -35.05 -17.34
N SER A 763 -6.77 -34.60 -18.12
CA SER A 763 -5.69 -35.43 -18.61
C SER A 763 -4.48 -35.34 -17.66
N VAL A 764 -3.86 -36.47 -17.36
CA VAL A 764 -2.76 -36.62 -16.42
C VAL A 764 -1.74 -37.60 -16.97
N LEU A 765 -0.45 -37.29 -16.81
CA LEU A 765 0.62 -38.25 -17.10
C LEU A 765 1.23 -38.75 -15.78
N THR A 766 1.46 -40.05 -15.67
CA THR A 766 2.18 -40.65 -14.53
C THR A 766 3.69 -40.55 -14.72
N MET A 767 4.47 -40.74 -13.65
CA MET A 767 5.94 -40.78 -13.75
C MET A 767 6.45 -41.93 -14.58
N GLU A 768 5.67 -42.99 -14.68
CA GLU A 768 5.96 -44.20 -15.48
C GLU A 768 5.57 -44.00 -16.97
N GLY A 769 5.04 -42.84 -17.32
CA GLY A 769 4.68 -42.52 -18.70
C GLY A 769 3.32 -43.07 -19.12
N ILE A 770 2.39 -43.26 -18.21
CA ILE A 770 1.02 -43.70 -18.53
C ILE A 770 0.12 -42.45 -18.59
N LEU A 771 -0.48 -42.19 -19.73
CA LEU A 771 -1.47 -41.15 -19.94
C LEU A 771 -2.84 -41.62 -19.44
N LYS A 772 -3.41 -40.90 -18.46
CA LYS A 772 -4.75 -41.18 -17.90
C LYS A 772 -5.68 -40.00 -18.14
N GLU A 773 -6.92 -40.29 -18.51
CA GLU A 773 -8.01 -39.31 -18.56
C GLU A 773 -9.07 -39.65 -17.52
N PHE A 774 -9.37 -38.65 -16.67
CA PHE A 774 -10.32 -38.74 -15.57
C PHE A 774 -11.60 -37.98 -15.92
N ASN A 775 -12.77 -38.56 -15.62
CA ASN A 775 -14.06 -37.86 -15.71
C ASN A 775 -14.40 -37.19 -14.38
N LEU A 776 -14.59 -35.86 -14.41
CA LEU A 776 -14.89 -35.07 -13.22
C LEU A 776 -16.31 -35.30 -12.69
N GLY A 777 -17.26 -35.65 -13.55
CA GLY A 777 -18.67 -35.94 -13.18
C GLY A 777 -18.88 -37.28 -12.49
N GLN A 778 -17.94 -38.22 -12.66
CA GLN A 778 -18.03 -39.62 -12.15
C GLN A 778 -16.95 -39.87 -11.08
N GLU A 779 -16.90 -39.06 -10.02
CA GLU A 779 -15.97 -39.22 -8.89
C GLU A 779 -14.50 -39.40 -9.24
N GLY A 780 -14.07 -38.90 -10.41
CA GLY A 780 -12.69 -39.04 -10.88
C GLY A 780 -12.36 -40.43 -11.41
N LYS A 781 -13.32 -41.14 -11.98
CA LYS A 781 -13.10 -42.44 -12.62
C LYS A 781 -12.23 -42.29 -13.88
N VAL A 782 -11.26 -43.15 -14.03
CA VAL A 782 -10.43 -43.24 -15.23
C VAL A 782 -11.29 -43.70 -16.41
N VAL A 783 -11.31 -42.87 -17.45
CA VAL A 783 -12.06 -43.13 -18.70
C VAL A 783 -11.17 -43.78 -19.74
N ARG A 784 -9.90 -43.43 -19.72
CA ARG A 784 -8.90 -43.88 -20.68
C ARG A 784 -7.54 -44.01 -20.05
N GLU A 785 -6.84 -45.06 -20.40
CA GLU A 785 -5.44 -45.29 -20.02
C GLU A 785 -4.63 -45.65 -21.28
N THR A 786 -3.48 -44.99 -21.45
CA THR A 786 -2.63 -45.23 -22.63
C THR A 786 -1.17 -45.22 -22.17
N PRO A 787 -0.48 -46.35 -22.18
CA PRO A 787 0.95 -46.41 -21.92
C PRO A 787 1.71 -45.76 -23.06
N LEU A 788 2.54 -44.77 -22.79
CA LEU A 788 3.36 -44.04 -23.77
C LEU A 788 4.83 -44.47 -23.73
N LEU A 789 5.30 -44.91 -22.56
CA LEU A 789 6.71 -45.26 -22.32
C LEU A 789 6.82 -46.65 -21.71
N THR A 790 8.03 -47.24 -21.84
CA THR A 790 8.39 -48.46 -21.12
C THR A 790 8.92 -48.10 -19.71
N PRO A 791 8.87 -49.00 -18.73
CA PRO A 791 9.41 -48.76 -17.39
C PRO A 791 10.90 -48.39 -17.37
N ALA A 792 11.67 -48.80 -18.41
CA ALA A 792 13.10 -48.48 -18.55
C ALA A 792 13.38 -46.98 -18.84
N ASP A 793 12.40 -46.26 -19.35
CA ASP A 793 12.50 -44.84 -19.71
C ASP A 793 12.09 -43.91 -18.57
N ALA A 794 11.48 -44.44 -17.53
CA ALA A 794 11.07 -43.72 -16.31
C ALA A 794 12.28 -43.52 -15.34
N PRO A 795 12.20 -42.55 -14.40
CA PRO A 795 11.07 -41.63 -14.16
C PRO A 795 11.14 -40.35 -14.98
N LEU A 796 9.96 -39.85 -15.32
CA LEU A 796 9.80 -38.52 -15.93
C LEU A 796 10.06 -37.39 -14.93
N ASN A 797 10.56 -36.26 -15.44
CA ASN A 797 10.76 -35.04 -14.63
C ASN A 797 9.96 -33.83 -15.13
N PHE A 798 9.38 -33.95 -16.34
CA PHE A 798 8.55 -32.91 -16.93
C PHE A 798 7.53 -33.55 -17.89
N ALA A 799 6.32 -32.95 -17.92
CA ALA A 799 5.35 -33.18 -18.97
C ALA A 799 4.50 -31.93 -19.19
N ALA A 800 4.17 -31.65 -20.44
CA ALA A 800 3.28 -30.57 -20.82
C ALA A 800 2.49 -30.92 -22.08
N LEU A 801 1.26 -30.39 -22.15
CA LEU A 801 0.36 -30.46 -23.28
C LEU A 801 0.21 -29.09 -23.91
N SER A 802 0.26 -29.00 -25.23
CA SER A 802 0.03 -27.75 -25.97
C SER A 802 -1.39 -27.21 -25.74
N ALA A 803 -1.57 -25.90 -25.94
CA ALA A 803 -2.86 -25.24 -25.71
C ALA A 803 -3.96 -25.74 -26.66
N ASP A 804 -3.61 -26.13 -27.89
CA ASP A 804 -4.50 -26.75 -28.85
C ASP A 804 -4.79 -28.24 -28.57
N ARG A 805 -4.11 -28.82 -27.57
CA ARG A 805 -4.22 -30.23 -27.16
C ARG A 805 -3.83 -31.22 -28.26
N GLU A 806 -2.90 -30.87 -29.16
CA GLU A 806 -2.43 -31.78 -30.23
C GLU A 806 -1.06 -32.37 -29.94
N THR A 807 -0.21 -31.67 -29.16
CA THR A 807 1.17 -32.06 -28.90
C THR A 807 1.41 -32.28 -27.41
N LEU A 808 1.82 -33.48 -27.04
CA LEU A 808 2.27 -33.82 -25.68
C LEU A 808 3.81 -33.98 -25.71
N VAL A 809 4.49 -33.35 -24.74
CA VAL A 809 5.93 -33.45 -24.57
C VAL A 809 6.23 -33.89 -23.14
N ALA A 810 7.18 -34.82 -22.99
CA ALA A 810 7.73 -35.19 -21.70
C ALA A 810 9.24 -35.41 -21.76
N SER A 811 9.92 -35.17 -20.63
CA SER A 811 11.34 -35.46 -20.48
C SER A 811 11.63 -36.32 -19.25
N ALA A 812 12.72 -37.05 -19.27
CA ALA A 812 13.15 -37.90 -18.17
C ALA A 812 14.46 -37.40 -17.55
N GLN A 813 14.75 -37.90 -16.36
CA GLN A 813 16.02 -37.66 -15.66
C GLN A 813 17.21 -38.21 -16.41
N SER A 814 17.00 -39.20 -17.30
CA SER A 814 18.03 -39.73 -18.22
C SER A 814 18.51 -38.71 -19.25
N GLY A 815 17.77 -37.62 -19.47
CA GLY A 815 18.04 -36.64 -20.52
C GLY A 815 17.30 -36.92 -21.83
N LYS A 816 16.44 -37.90 -21.86
CA LYS A 816 15.58 -38.16 -23.03
C LYS A 816 14.39 -37.22 -23.04
N LEU A 817 13.98 -36.78 -24.22
CA LEU A 817 12.80 -35.96 -24.50
C LEU A 817 11.96 -36.67 -25.56
N TRP A 818 10.67 -36.81 -25.31
CA TRP A 818 9.71 -37.40 -26.25
C TRP A 818 8.61 -36.40 -26.58
N THR A 819 8.16 -36.50 -27.83
CA THR A 819 6.99 -35.75 -28.32
C THR A 819 6.00 -36.73 -28.92
N TRP A 820 4.75 -36.64 -28.55
CA TRP A 820 3.65 -37.45 -29.04
C TRP A 820 2.53 -36.60 -29.62
N HIS A 821 1.79 -37.21 -30.56
CA HIS A 821 0.52 -36.66 -30.99
C HIS A 821 -0.57 -37.00 -29.94
N PHE A 822 -1.24 -36.01 -29.45
CA PHE A 822 -2.28 -36.16 -28.45
C PHE A 822 -3.68 -36.07 -29.15
N PRO A 823 -4.72 -36.82 -28.74
CA PRO A 823 -4.72 -37.77 -27.62
C PRO A 823 -4.32 -39.20 -28.03
N GLY A 824 -3.90 -39.43 -29.27
CA GLY A 824 -3.61 -40.76 -29.80
C GLY A 824 -2.42 -41.47 -29.18
N GLY A 825 -1.49 -40.73 -28.55
CA GLY A 825 -0.27 -41.29 -27.97
C GLY A 825 0.76 -41.77 -29.02
N LYS A 826 0.60 -41.38 -30.31
CA LYS A 826 1.54 -41.71 -31.36
C LYS A 826 2.83 -40.94 -31.19
N LEU A 827 3.95 -41.61 -31.01
CA LEU A 827 5.29 -41.00 -30.92
C LEU A 827 5.63 -40.24 -32.22
N ILE A 828 6.01 -38.97 -32.09
CA ILE A 828 6.51 -38.14 -33.18
C ILE A 828 8.02 -38.20 -33.22
N VAL A 829 8.70 -37.92 -32.11
CA VAL A 829 10.16 -37.91 -32.02
C VAL A 829 10.65 -38.26 -30.63
N GLU A 830 11.78 -38.97 -30.56
CA GLU A 830 12.59 -39.12 -29.35
C GLU A 830 13.92 -38.41 -29.56
N THR A 831 14.33 -37.60 -28.60
CA THR A 831 15.58 -36.83 -28.63
C THR A 831 16.41 -37.15 -27.40
N ASP A 832 17.67 -37.52 -27.55
CA ASP A 832 18.59 -37.68 -26.43
C ASP A 832 19.38 -36.39 -26.22
N LEU A 833 19.06 -35.67 -25.14
CA LEU A 833 19.71 -34.44 -24.74
C LEU A 833 21.02 -34.68 -24.02
N LYS A 834 21.37 -35.95 -23.72
CA LYS A 834 22.55 -36.38 -22.96
C LYS A 834 22.69 -35.79 -21.55
N ARG A 835 21.74 -34.97 -21.12
CA ARG A 835 21.73 -34.31 -19.82
C ARG A 835 20.30 -34.09 -19.34
N ALA A 836 20.06 -34.37 -18.08
CA ALA A 836 18.75 -34.09 -17.47
C ALA A 836 18.43 -32.57 -17.50
N SER A 837 17.23 -32.23 -17.95
CA SER A 837 16.73 -30.86 -17.84
C SER A 837 16.36 -30.56 -16.40
N VAL A 838 16.73 -29.37 -15.92
CA VAL A 838 16.30 -28.85 -14.62
C VAL A 838 15.01 -28.04 -14.74
N TRP A 839 14.73 -27.56 -15.94
CA TRP A 839 13.52 -26.85 -16.27
C TRP A 839 13.16 -27.07 -17.75
N SER A 840 11.86 -27.11 -18.02
CA SER A 840 11.34 -27.18 -19.40
C SER A 840 10.01 -26.45 -19.51
N ALA A 841 9.70 -25.94 -20.71
CA ALA A 841 8.41 -25.32 -21.03
C ALA A 841 8.04 -25.63 -22.49
N LEU A 842 6.78 -25.89 -22.74
CA LEU A 842 6.21 -26.08 -24.06
C LEU A 842 5.60 -24.77 -24.57
N SER A 843 5.83 -24.45 -25.84
CA SER A 843 5.18 -23.30 -26.46
C SER A 843 3.67 -23.54 -26.62
N PRO A 844 2.84 -22.48 -26.66
CA PRO A 844 1.39 -22.61 -26.79
C PRO A 844 0.93 -23.44 -28.01
N SER A 845 1.57 -23.28 -29.15
CA SER A 845 1.28 -24.08 -30.36
C SER A 845 1.82 -25.49 -30.33
N GLY A 846 2.59 -25.85 -29.29
CA GLY A 846 3.24 -27.15 -29.22
C GLY A 846 4.41 -27.36 -30.20
N LYS A 847 4.79 -26.32 -30.96
CA LYS A 847 5.85 -26.45 -31.99
C LYS A 847 7.25 -26.35 -31.42
N LEU A 848 7.41 -25.70 -30.28
CA LEU A 848 8.69 -25.44 -29.64
C LEU A 848 8.68 -25.92 -28.19
N VAL A 849 9.78 -26.49 -27.74
CA VAL A 849 10.04 -26.79 -26.34
C VAL A 849 11.34 -26.11 -25.89
N ALA A 850 11.25 -25.27 -24.85
CA ALA A 850 12.42 -24.69 -24.22
C ALA A 850 12.81 -25.54 -23.02
N LEU A 851 14.12 -25.70 -22.82
CA LEU A 851 14.68 -26.45 -21.70
C LEU A 851 16.00 -25.82 -21.23
N ALA A 852 16.28 -25.96 -19.96
CA ALA A 852 17.59 -25.67 -19.40
C ALA A 852 18.10 -26.89 -18.64
N ALA A 853 19.37 -27.20 -18.85
CA ALA A 853 20.08 -28.21 -18.10
C ALA A 853 20.97 -27.57 -17.02
N ARG A 854 21.71 -28.38 -16.25
CA ARG A 854 22.62 -27.89 -15.18
C ARG A 854 23.81 -27.05 -15.71
N ASP A 855 23.97 -26.98 -17.03
CA ASP A 855 24.94 -26.10 -17.68
C ASP A 855 24.48 -24.65 -17.81
N ASN A 856 23.28 -24.33 -17.36
CA ASN A 856 22.64 -23.01 -17.44
C ASN A 856 22.47 -22.48 -18.89
N VAL A 857 22.46 -23.38 -19.87
CA VAL A 857 22.17 -23.04 -21.26
C VAL A 857 20.69 -23.31 -21.53
N VAL A 858 20.00 -22.31 -22.01
CA VAL A 858 18.61 -22.44 -22.48
C VAL A 858 18.65 -22.86 -23.93
N ARG A 859 18.03 -24.01 -24.24
CA ARG A 859 17.86 -24.52 -25.58
C ARG A 859 16.41 -24.53 -25.97
N VAL A 860 16.12 -24.17 -27.19
CA VAL A 860 14.78 -24.30 -27.76
C VAL A 860 14.84 -25.27 -28.91
N LEU A 861 14.04 -26.34 -28.82
CA LEU A 861 13.95 -27.39 -29.81
C LEU A 861 12.62 -27.35 -30.55
N ALA A 862 12.62 -27.69 -31.82
CA ALA A 862 11.41 -27.97 -32.59
C ALA A 862 10.85 -29.35 -32.19
N THR A 863 9.61 -29.39 -31.69
CA THR A 863 8.98 -30.62 -31.20
C THR A 863 8.75 -31.68 -32.28
N ALA A 864 8.59 -31.24 -33.51
CA ALA A 864 8.39 -32.15 -34.63
C ALA A 864 9.67 -32.93 -35.06
N THR A 865 10.86 -32.38 -34.79
CA THR A 865 12.12 -32.91 -35.26
C THR A 865 13.14 -33.19 -34.16
N GLY A 866 12.93 -32.62 -32.97
CA GLY A 866 13.91 -32.67 -31.86
C GLY A 866 15.17 -31.83 -32.09
N VAL A 867 15.23 -31.05 -33.17
CA VAL A 867 16.40 -30.26 -33.56
C VAL A 867 16.37 -28.90 -32.83
N ALA A 868 17.55 -28.47 -32.37
CA ALA A 868 17.69 -27.17 -31.75
C ALA A 868 17.42 -26.04 -32.76
N VAL A 869 16.49 -25.17 -32.45
CA VAL A 869 16.17 -23.95 -33.20
C VAL A 869 17.12 -22.81 -32.76
N GLY A 870 17.57 -22.88 -31.53
CA GLY A 870 18.53 -21.92 -30.98
C GLY A 870 18.91 -22.25 -29.53
N GLU A 871 20.01 -21.66 -29.09
CA GLU A 871 20.47 -21.79 -27.73
C GLU A 871 21.07 -20.46 -27.22
N SER A 872 20.91 -20.19 -25.91
CA SER A 872 21.56 -19.07 -25.29
C SER A 872 23.04 -19.38 -25.05
N ALA A 873 23.97 -18.49 -25.40
CA ALA A 873 25.28 -18.53 -24.81
C ALA A 873 25.16 -18.51 -23.29
N GLY A 874 25.79 -19.48 -22.61
CA GLY A 874 25.76 -19.50 -21.13
C GLY A 874 26.30 -18.17 -20.61
N GLY A 875 25.44 -17.29 -20.15
CA GLY A 875 25.83 -16.05 -19.50
C GLY A 875 26.59 -16.41 -18.22
N GLY A 876 27.77 -15.87 -18.04
CA GLY A 876 28.79 -16.21 -17.04
C GLY A 876 28.43 -16.15 -15.56
N SER A 877 27.13 -16.20 -15.18
CA SER A 877 26.72 -16.42 -13.81
C SER A 877 26.65 -17.92 -13.54
N ARG A 878 27.37 -18.40 -12.55
CA ARG A 878 27.34 -19.78 -12.05
C ARG A 878 26.02 -20.21 -11.42
N ARG A 879 24.88 -19.57 -11.77
CA ARG A 879 23.65 -19.64 -11.02
C ARG A 879 22.50 -20.15 -11.87
N GLY A 880 21.69 -21.06 -11.30
CA GLY A 880 20.70 -21.87 -11.99
C GLY A 880 19.54 -21.08 -12.62
N ILE A 881 19.01 -21.63 -13.72
CA ILE A 881 17.75 -21.22 -14.32
C ILE A 881 16.64 -22.07 -13.71
N PHE A 882 15.64 -21.43 -13.12
CA PHE A 882 14.59 -22.14 -12.39
C PHE A 882 13.26 -22.18 -13.14
N SER A 883 12.97 -21.23 -14.02
CA SER A 883 11.72 -21.18 -14.73
C SER A 883 11.83 -20.32 -15.99
N GLY A 884 10.89 -20.53 -16.92
CA GLY A 884 10.70 -19.68 -18.08
C GLY A 884 9.33 -19.95 -18.71
N ALA A 885 8.92 -19.04 -19.58
CA ALA A 885 7.64 -19.12 -20.27
C ALA A 885 7.74 -18.51 -21.67
N PHE A 886 7.09 -19.13 -22.64
CA PHE A 886 6.89 -18.55 -23.97
C PHE A 886 5.80 -17.47 -23.93
N SER A 887 5.97 -16.40 -24.68
CA SER A 887 4.87 -15.50 -25.00
C SER A 887 3.82 -16.22 -25.86
N PRO A 888 2.53 -15.83 -25.79
CA PRO A 888 1.48 -16.48 -26.57
C PRO A 888 1.68 -16.41 -28.10
N ASP A 889 2.38 -15.40 -28.59
CA ASP A 889 2.75 -15.23 -29.98
C ASP A 889 4.05 -15.97 -30.37
N GLU A 890 4.69 -16.65 -29.39
CA GLU A 890 5.94 -17.41 -29.51
C GLU A 890 7.16 -16.64 -30.04
N ARG A 891 7.08 -15.29 -29.97
CA ARG A 891 8.20 -14.43 -30.40
C ARG A 891 9.19 -14.14 -29.27
N GLN A 892 8.79 -14.39 -28.05
CA GLN A 892 9.62 -14.12 -26.88
C GLN A 892 9.64 -15.31 -25.91
N LEU A 893 10.75 -15.46 -25.23
CA LEU A 893 10.94 -16.38 -24.13
C LEU A 893 11.40 -15.61 -22.90
N ALA A 894 10.59 -15.59 -21.85
CA ALA A 894 10.99 -15.08 -20.55
C ALA A 894 11.71 -16.18 -19.78
N VAL A 895 12.87 -15.89 -19.21
CA VAL A 895 13.68 -16.82 -18.42
C VAL A 895 14.09 -16.15 -17.12
N CYS A 896 13.86 -16.81 -15.99
CA CYS A 896 14.36 -16.31 -14.71
C CYS A 896 15.71 -16.92 -14.35
N THR A 897 16.59 -16.05 -13.84
CA THR A 897 17.88 -16.41 -13.28
C THR A 897 17.87 -16.22 -11.76
N GLU A 898 18.86 -16.72 -11.06
CA GLU A 898 19.06 -16.38 -9.65
C GLU A 898 19.16 -14.86 -9.44
N ASN A 899 18.86 -14.38 -8.25
CA ASN A 899 18.81 -12.97 -7.86
C ASN A 899 17.62 -12.19 -8.39
N GLY A 900 16.53 -12.86 -8.77
CA GLY A 900 15.30 -12.19 -9.17
C GLY A 900 15.39 -11.43 -10.50
N LEU A 901 16.34 -11.79 -11.37
CA LEU A 901 16.46 -11.24 -12.71
C LEU A 901 15.65 -12.08 -13.69
N VAL A 902 14.80 -11.44 -14.49
CA VAL A 902 14.09 -12.03 -15.62
C VAL A 902 14.66 -11.47 -16.90
N GLU A 903 15.10 -12.33 -17.79
CA GLU A 903 15.54 -11.98 -19.14
C GLU A 903 14.44 -12.29 -20.13
N ILE A 904 14.07 -11.32 -20.95
CA ILE A 904 13.18 -11.49 -22.08
C ILE A 904 14.02 -11.63 -23.32
N ARG A 905 13.93 -12.76 -23.96
CA ARG A 905 14.72 -13.11 -25.16
C ARG A 905 13.83 -13.16 -26.38
N ALA A 906 14.28 -12.54 -27.46
CA ALA A 906 13.62 -12.65 -28.75
C ALA A 906 13.89 -14.03 -29.38
N LEU A 907 12.88 -14.59 -30.04
CA LEU A 907 13.01 -15.83 -30.77
C LEU A 907 12.92 -15.56 -32.29
N PRO A 908 13.72 -16.19 -33.14
CA PRO A 908 14.72 -17.22 -32.82
C PRO A 908 16.13 -16.71 -32.51
N SER A 909 16.38 -15.38 -32.48
CA SER A 909 17.71 -14.79 -32.31
C SER A 909 18.35 -15.01 -30.94
N PHE A 910 17.57 -15.27 -29.89
CA PHE A 910 18.01 -15.37 -28.49
C PHE A 910 18.62 -14.11 -27.90
N GLU A 911 18.54 -12.98 -28.59
CA GLU A 911 18.96 -11.68 -28.07
C GLU A 911 18.11 -11.30 -26.87
N ILE A 912 18.76 -10.75 -25.84
CA ILE A 912 18.07 -10.21 -24.67
C ILE A 912 17.50 -8.85 -25.08
N THR A 913 16.20 -8.76 -25.20
CA THR A 913 15.48 -7.52 -25.53
C THR A 913 15.19 -6.68 -24.30
N GLN A 914 15.07 -7.34 -23.14
CA GLN A 914 14.76 -6.67 -21.87
C GLN A 914 15.26 -7.49 -20.68
N GLN A 915 15.60 -6.78 -19.60
CA GLN A 915 15.92 -7.36 -18.30
C GLN A 915 15.06 -6.71 -17.23
N LEU A 916 14.34 -7.53 -16.44
CA LEU A 916 13.50 -7.08 -15.36
C LEU A 916 14.12 -7.53 -14.03
N ARG A 917 14.29 -6.59 -13.13
CA ARG A 917 14.74 -6.90 -11.77
C ARG A 917 13.54 -6.90 -10.83
N THR A 918 13.28 -8.05 -10.22
CA THR A 918 12.20 -8.22 -9.26
C THR A 918 12.67 -7.95 -7.82
N ASP A 919 11.74 -7.82 -6.89
CA ASP A 919 12.03 -7.71 -5.45
C ASP A 919 12.28 -9.08 -4.77
N SER A 920 12.09 -10.19 -5.50
CA SER A 920 12.38 -11.53 -5.04
C SER A 920 13.84 -11.91 -5.26
N THR A 921 14.45 -12.56 -4.28
CA THR A 921 15.82 -13.08 -4.41
C THR A 921 15.89 -14.30 -5.34
N THR A 922 14.83 -15.08 -5.43
CA THR A 922 14.72 -16.25 -6.33
C THR A 922 13.31 -16.31 -6.90
N LEU A 923 13.20 -16.50 -8.20
CA LEU A 923 11.96 -16.73 -8.92
C LEU A 923 11.82 -18.20 -9.26
N TYR A 924 10.66 -18.76 -8.99
CA TYR A 924 10.36 -20.18 -9.25
C TYR A 924 9.37 -20.39 -10.37
N SER A 925 8.60 -19.38 -10.73
CA SER A 925 7.57 -19.51 -11.75
C SER A 925 7.40 -18.23 -12.56
N LEU A 926 7.35 -18.39 -13.88
CA LEU A 926 7.00 -17.36 -14.85
C LEU A 926 5.79 -17.82 -15.65
N GLN A 927 4.86 -16.90 -15.93
CA GLN A 927 3.67 -17.20 -16.73
C GLN A 927 3.23 -15.96 -17.50
N PHE A 928 3.07 -16.08 -18.83
CA PHE A 928 2.36 -15.03 -19.57
C PHE A 928 0.84 -15.17 -19.42
N SER A 929 0.14 -14.04 -19.47
CA SER A 929 -1.32 -14.07 -19.67
C SER A 929 -1.68 -14.63 -21.04
N PRO A 930 -2.84 -15.27 -21.21
CA PRO A 930 -3.23 -15.85 -22.51
C PRO A 930 -3.33 -14.81 -23.63
N ASP A 931 -3.64 -13.55 -23.31
CA ASP A 931 -3.67 -12.43 -24.25
C ASP A 931 -2.29 -11.80 -24.51
N GLY A 932 -1.25 -12.29 -23.85
CA GLY A 932 0.13 -11.81 -23.99
C GLY A 932 0.41 -10.44 -23.40
N THR A 933 -0.56 -9.79 -22.75
CA THR A 933 -0.40 -8.41 -22.26
C THR A 933 0.27 -8.31 -20.88
N ARG A 934 0.40 -9.43 -20.16
CA ARG A 934 0.99 -9.51 -18.82
C ARG A 934 2.00 -10.65 -18.70
N LEU A 935 3.04 -10.40 -17.90
CA LEU A 935 3.95 -11.42 -17.38
C LEU A 935 3.83 -11.48 -15.86
N TYR A 936 3.54 -12.66 -15.32
CA TYR A 936 3.47 -12.96 -13.90
C TYR A 936 4.76 -13.59 -13.43
N CYS A 937 5.34 -13.07 -12.34
CA CYS A 937 6.60 -13.55 -11.76
C CYS A 937 6.37 -13.94 -10.30
N GLY A 938 6.42 -15.23 -9.99
CA GLY A 938 6.24 -15.78 -8.63
C GLY A 938 7.57 -16.12 -7.98
N GLY A 939 7.78 -15.70 -6.73
CA GLY A 939 9.09 -15.79 -6.11
C GLY A 939 9.10 -16.19 -4.63
N SER A 940 10.31 -16.20 -4.08
CA SER A 940 10.62 -16.62 -2.71
C SER A 940 10.00 -15.76 -1.62
N ASN A 941 9.62 -14.52 -1.94
CA ASN A 941 8.99 -13.61 -0.98
C ASN A 941 7.46 -13.78 -0.88
N GLY A 942 6.89 -14.79 -1.54
CA GLY A 942 5.45 -15.08 -1.51
C GLY A 942 4.58 -14.10 -2.31
N THR A 943 5.19 -13.29 -3.17
CA THR A 943 4.49 -12.33 -4.02
C THR A 943 4.45 -12.81 -5.46
N VAL A 944 3.46 -12.32 -6.21
CA VAL A 944 3.41 -12.41 -7.66
C VAL A 944 3.48 -11.00 -8.23
N GLN A 945 4.58 -10.67 -8.88
CA GLN A 945 4.74 -9.42 -9.59
C GLN A 945 4.14 -9.49 -10.98
N VAL A 946 3.38 -8.50 -11.37
CA VAL A 946 2.68 -8.41 -12.65
C VAL A 946 3.30 -7.30 -13.48
N TYR A 947 3.90 -7.65 -14.60
CA TYR A 947 4.50 -6.72 -15.55
C TYR A 947 3.62 -6.60 -16.79
N ALA A 948 3.50 -5.38 -17.32
CA ALA A 948 2.97 -5.15 -18.66
C ALA A 948 4.02 -5.59 -19.70
N THR A 949 3.61 -6.24 -20.79
CA THR A 949 4.55 -6.76 -21.78
C THR A 949 4.91 -5.78 -22.89
N ASP A 950 4.16 -4.71 -23.03
CA ASP A 950 4.36 -3.69 -24.04
C ASP A 950 5.47 -2.67 -23.68
N ASP A 951 5.69 -2.42 -22.39
CA ASP A 951 6.73 -1.51 -21.90
C ASP A 951 7.52 -2.06 -20.70
N TRP A 952 7.25 -3.30 -20.31
CA TRP A 952 7.89 -4.04 -19.23
C TRP A 952 7.86 -3.36 -17.86
N ARG A 953 6.87 -2.50 -17.64
CA ARG A 953 6.67 -1.82 -16.38
C ARG A 953 5.99 -2.75 -15.38
N LEU A 954 6.45 -2.68 -14.13
CA LEU A 954 5.75 -3.29 -13.00
C LEU A 954 4.39 -2.59 -12.81
N ILE A 955 3.31 -3.32 -12.94
CA ILE A 955 1.94 -2.83 -12.75
C ILE A 955 1.55 -2.92 -11.28
N VAL A 956 1.74 -4.09 -10.69
CA VAL A 956 1.34 -4.36 -9.31
C VAL A 956 2.07 -5.58 -8.76
N THR A 957 2.19 -5.66 -7.44
CA THR A 957 2.70 -6.83 -6.73
C THR A 957 1.54 -7.45 -5.95
N LEU A 958 0.99 -8.57 -6.43
CA LEU A 958 -0.05 -9.32 -5.73
C LEU A 958 0.57 -10.01 -4.52
N ARG A 959 0.04 -9.72 -3.34
CA ARG A 959 0.52 -10.29 -2.08
C ARG A 959 -0.51 -11.26 -1.53
N SER A 960 -0.04 -12.33 -0.91
CA SER A 960 -0.87 -13.20 -0.10
C SER A 960 -0.79 -12.74 1.35
N PRO A 961 -1.90 -12.80 2.12
CA PRO A 961 -1.84 -12.55 3.55
C PRO A 961 -0.78 -13.46 4.20
N PRO A 962 0.03 -12.95 5.14
CA PRO A 962 0.98 -13.79 5.86
C PRO A 962 0.20 -14.87 6.63
N SER A 963 0.65 -16.12 6.52
CA SER A 963 0.14 -17.21 7.34
C SER A 963 0.75 -17.09 8.74
N ALA A 964 -0.08 -17.08 9.78
CA ALA A 964 0.39 -17.05 11.16
C ALA A 964 1.18 -18.32 11.55
N GLN A 965 1.05 -19.38 10.79
CA GLN A 965 1.54 -20.72 11.08
C GLN A 965 2.82 -21.11 10.34
N TYR A 966 3.14 -20.45 9.20
CA TYR A 966 4.29 -20.82 8.36
C TYR A 966 5.10 -19.61 7.91
N ARG A 967 6.44 -19.73 8.06
CA ARG A 967 7.40 -18.69 7.63
C ARG A 967 7.71 -18.73 6.13
N ASP A 968 7.53 -19.88 5.46
CA ASP A 968 7.84 -20.04 4.05
C ASP A 968 6.59 -19.80 3.18
N THR A 969 6.52 -18.62 2.60
CA THR A 969 5.43 -18.19 1.71
C THR A 969 5.78 -18.27 0.23
N THR A 970 6.90 -18.89 -0.11
CA THR A 970 7.42 -19.00 -1.48
C THR A 970 6.38 -19.51 -2.46
N VAL A 971 6.18 -18.80 -3.58
CA VAL A 971 5.36 -19.25 -4.70
C VAL A 971 6.19 -20.17 -5.57
N LEU A 972 5.93 -21.48 -5.50
CA LEU A 972 6.69 -22.51 -6.23
C LEU A 972 6.28 -22.62 -7.69
N THR A 973 4.98 -22.53 -7.98
CA THR A 973 4.45 -22.60 -9.33
C THR A 973 3.15 -21.82 -9.46
N MET A 974 2.87 -21.38 -10.66
CA MET A 974 1.64 -20.67 -11.01
C MET A 974 0.94 -21.36 -12.18
N GLY A 975 -0.38 -21.23 -12.22
CA GLY A 975 -1.21 -21.61 -13.34
C GLY A 975 -2.24 -20.53 -13.63
N ILE A 976 -2.50 -20.29 -14.90
CA ILE A 976 -3.56 -19.38 -15.34
C ILE A 976 -4.52 -20.16 -16.23
N ASN A 977 -5.82 -19.89 -16.11
CA ASN A 977 -6.77 -20.53 -17.01
C ASN A 977 -6.74 -19.91 -18.42
N ALA A 978 -7.24 -20.63 -19.40
CA ALA A 978 -7.22 -20.21 -20.80
C ALA A 978 -7.92 -18.86 -21.08
N ARG A 979 -8.86 -18.46 -20.22
CA ARG A 979 -9.58 -17.17 -20.30
C ARG A 979 -8.83 -16.01 -19.64
N GLY A 980 -7.74 -16.26 -18.92
CA GLY A 980 -7.03 -15.24 -18.16
C GLY A 980 -7.84 -14.66 -16.97
N THR A 981 -8.87 -15.38 -16.51
CA THR A 981 -9.77 -14.92 -15.43
C THR A 981 -9.44 -15.51 -14.07
N ALA A 982 -8.59 -16.54 -14.00
CA ALA A 982 -8.15 -17.16 -12.75
C ALA A 982 -6.65 -17.41 -12.79
N LEU A 983 -5.94 -16.84 -11.83
CA LEU A 983 -4.50 -17.07 -11.58
C LEU A 983 -4.37 -17.85 -10.26
N LEU A 984 -3.61 -18.93 -10.30
CA LEU A 984 -3.33 -19.78 -9.16
C LEU A 984 -1.85 -19.66 -8.80
N GLY A 985 -1.54 -19.49 -7.52
CA GLY A 985 -0.21 -19.58 -6.96
C GLY A 985 -0.14 -20.72 -5.95
N TYR A 986 0.65 -21.75 -6.23
CA TYR A 986 0.94 -22.85 -5.31
C TYR A 986 2.15 -22.49 -4.46
N ARG A 987 2.03 -22.62 -3.14
CA ARG A 987 3.04 -22.15 -2.19
C ARG A 987 3.76 -23.30 -1.50
N ALA A 988 4.99 -23.02 -1.05
CA ALA A 988 5.81 -24.00 -0.32
C ALA A 988 5.17 -24.47 1.00
N ASP A 989 4.28 -23.68 1.60
CA ASP A 989 3.53 -24.04 2.81
C ASP A 989 2.35 -24.99 2.52
N GLY A 990 2.20 -25.49 1.28
CA GLY A 990 1.11 -26.36 0.86
C GLY A 990 -0.21 -25.63 0.66
N THR A 991 -0.22 -24.31 0.66
CA THR A 991 -1.42 -23.53 0.36
C THR A 991 -1.49 -23.18 -1.12
N ILE A 992 -2.73 -23.09 -1.62
CA ILE A 992 -3.02 -22.59 -2.97
C ILE A 992 -3.70 -21.24 -2.81
N ARG A 993 -3.10 -20.21 -3.37
CA ARG A 993 -3.74 -18.89 -3.50
C ARG A 993 -4.36 -18.77 -4.87
N ILE A 994 -5.62 -18.37 -4.91
CA ILE A 994 -6.37 -18.16 -6.14
C ILE A 994 -6.76 -16.70 -6.23
N TRP A 995 -6.46 -16.07 -7.34
CA TRP A 995 -6.94 -14.74 -7.71
C TRP A 995 -7.93 -14.91 -8.84
N ASN A 996 -9.20 -14.67 -8.57
CA ASN A 996 -10.27 -14.76 -9.56
C ASN A 996 -10.67 -13.36 -10.04
N SER A 997 -10.72 -13.21 -11.35
CA SER A 997 -11.24 -12.03 -12.03
C SER A 997 -12.64 -12.34 -12.55
N PRO A 998 -13.65 -11.49 -12.37
CA PRO A 998 -14.90 -11.65 -13.09
C PRO A 998 -14.65 -11.59 -14.61
N THR A 999 -15.49 -12.26 -15.38
CA THR A 999 -15.52 -12.10 -16.85
C THR A 999 -15.74 -10.64 -17.20
N ALA A 1000 -15.14 -10.18 -18.29
CA ALA A 1000 -15.39 -8.82 -18.78
C ALA A 1000 -16.83 -8.77 -19.30
N ASP A 1001 -17.74 -8.22 -18.50
CA ASP A 1001 -19.02 -7.71 -18.94
C ASP A 1001 -18.98 -6.19 -18.94
#